data_20389804042d9f522ad777aef24f1781
#
_entry.id   20389804042d9f522ad777aef24f1781
#
_cell.length_a   1.000
_cell.length_b   1.000
_cell.length_c   1.000
_cell.angle_alpha   90.00
_cell.angle_beta   90.00
_cell.angle_gamma   90.00
#
_symmetry.space_group_name_H-M   'P 1'
#
loop_
_entity.id
_entity.type
_entity.pdbx_description
1 polymer ?
#
loop_
_entity_poly.entity_id
_entity_poly.type
_entity_poly.pdbx_seq_one_letter_code
_entity_poly.pdbx_strand_id
1 'polypeptide(L)'
;MYKLDPTWLPFSNLMLRHIYNVLLICSDYDRFLLEEDGRVEEELYLEYTQLGLNNPPKITHTNTGEEALQLLKERKFDLVITMLDLGSDPVEQLAFDIKAIQSDMPIIVLSPSSSHRRNKTIKGALCPAIDYFFYWQGDPTIFLAMIKLVEDSMNVEHDTQEADVQVIILVEDSIRFYSSYLPLMYTCLIQQNRSSILEALNNWGKTLRMRGRPKIVLARTYEEAIGLYTKYKHNILGVITDMSYSREGKQDTEAGLELSRTIFFDNPEIPILIQSTDLTLREECENLGVSFIWKLSPTLLAELNKFMNIQFGFGPFIFRDPTTFKELARAETMRDLQRMLPSIPPDSFAFHCRRNEFSRWLRAQSLYVLASKIKGLQIPEKGDSGEVQQQLIEIIRSYRTERTKGVIAQFSRNNYDETLFFSRIGSGSLGGKGRGLAFIDMELRSSGILDKYPNIYLSIPRTVVVTTDQFSQFLEDNALTDIISSEMPDNNLLKIFLSKPLSSELVLNLSEIIQVIRQPISVRSSSLLEDSHFQPFAGVYETCMIPNCGNDKQRLDELCDAIRCVWASTFFRRAKEYLKATDHMMEDEKMAVVIQQVIGSEHGSYWYPNISGVARSLNYYPIGGEKPEDGVGMLSFGFGKSVVDNGSVFRFSPTHPKRPVQFLGGTQSSAQNNFYALNLNTGYHPLEKDGPENLELLDLEEAEKHPESLRYIASTYDRETGSLTESIRSVGHKVITFNGILKYDAFPLASIVKDILELGTHAMSTPIEIEFAVNLNRKAPKKPEFSLLQIRPIAQGNEENDVQISDMERKESIVYSNVIMGNGKITDIKDLIYIKQETFDPAKMHAMALELDMLNANMVLEEKDYALIVAGRLGSCDPWLGIPVSWSQISRSRVIVETGFPGFQVEPSQGTHFFQNMTSLGCIYMTVNPSYKAGKLDFEKLKDYPVFEQTNHFLHIRTEKPLTIKVNGFKGEGVLCL
;
A
#
# COMPACT_ATOMS: atom_id res chain seq x y z
N MET A 1 -1.99 15.66 1.07
CA MET A 1 -3.36 15.26 1.43
C MET A 1 -3.66 14.00 0.61
N TYR A 2 -3.66 12.82 1.24
CA TYR A 2 -3.94 11.57 0.54
C TYR A 2 -5.30 11.67 -0.13
N LYS A 3 -5.36 11.53 -1.45
CA LYS A 3 -6.63 11.37 -2.15
C LYS A 3 -7.20 10.01 -1.73
N LEU A 4 -8.19 10.05 -0.87
CA LEU A 4 -8.97 8.88 -0.47
C LEU A 4 -9.61 8.25 -1.72
N ASP A 5 -9.73 6.91 -1.70
CA ASP A 5 -10.59 6.21 -2.65
C ASP A 5 -11.95 6.95 -2.73
N PRO A 6 -12.41 7.35 -3.93
CA PRO A 6 -13.66 8.09 -4.08
C PRO A 6 -14.86 7.41 -3.44
N THR A 7 -14.84 6.08 -3.28
CA THR A 7 -15.90 5.32 -2.60
C THR A 7 -15.92 5.50 -1.09
N TRP A 8 -14.83 5.99 -0.47
CA TRP A 8 -14.69 6.21 0.96
C TRP A 8 -14.70 7.68 1.38
N LEU A 9 -14.55 8.61 0.42
CA LEU A 9 -14.59 10.04 0.70
C LEU A 9 -15.83 10.47 1.49
N PRO A 10 -17.06 10.00 1.17
CA PRO A 10 -18.24 10.32 1.95
C PRO A 10 -18.14 9.84 3.40
N PHE A 11 -17.57 8.65 3.64
CA PHE A 11 -17.46 8.07 4.99
C PHE A 11 -16.49 8.82 5.91
N SER A 12 -15.54 9.58 5.37
CA SER A 12 -14.65 10.41 6.18
C SER A 12 -15.37 11.55 6.87
N ASN A 13 -16.47 12.00 6.28
CA ASN A 13 -17.29 13.11 6.75
C ASN A 13 -18.48 12.67 7.62
N LEU A 14 -18.64 11.35 7.87
CA LEU A 14 -19.74 10.83 8.69
C LEU A 14 -19.44 10.96 10.18
N MET A 15 -20.51 10.93 10.98
CA MET A 15 -20.42 10.98 12.43
C MET A 15 -19.62 12.21 12.90
N LEU A 16 -19.99 13.40 12.44
CA LEU A 16 -19.32 14.65 12.81
C LEU A 16 -19.51 15.02 14.27
N ARG A 17 -20.61 14.60 14.88
CA ARG A 17 -20.94 14.89 16.27
C ARG A 17 -20.80 13.62 17.10
N HIS A 18 -19.91 13.66 18.08
CA HIS A 18 -19.66 12.57 19.05
C HIS A 18 -19.86 13.07 20.47
N ILE A 19 -20.23 12.14 21.34
CA ILE A 19 -20.32 12.39 22.79
C ILE A 19 -18.98 12.04 23.42
N TYR A 20 -18.24 13.03 23.88
CA TYR A 20 -16.96 12.87 24.57
C TYR A 20 -17.07 13.09 26.08
N ASN A 21 -17.95 14.00 26.52
CA ASN A 21 -18.10 14.36 27.91
C ASN A 21 -19.56 14.23 28.35
N VAL A 22 -19.80 13.34 29.29
CA VAL A 22 -21.13 13.09 29.87
C VAL A 22 -21.14 13.63 31.29
N LEU A 23 -22.15 14.42 31.63
CA LEU A 23 -22.45 14.82 33.01
C LEU A 23 -23.51 13.88 33.60
N LEU A 24 -23.13 13.12 34.61
CA LEU A 24 -24.04 12.23 35.35
C LEU A 24 -24.43 12.92 36.65
N ILE A 25 -25.74 13.16 36.81
CA ILE A 25 -26.32 13.79 37.99
C ILE A 25 -27.10 12.75 38.74
N CYS A 26 -26.60 12.27 39.89
CA CYS A 26 -27.27 11.28 40.74
C CYS A 26 -26.72 11.33 42.17
N SER A 27 -27.49 10.81 43.13
CA SER A 27 -27.00 10.66 44.50
C SER A 27 -25.83 9.68 44.59
N ASP A 28 -25.01 9.76 45.65
CA ASP A 28 -23.93 8.78 45.88
C ASP A 28 -24.48 7.36 46.03
N TYR A 29 -25.72 7.19 46.52
CA TYR A 29 -26.36 5.90 46.61
C TYR A 29 -26.77 5.37 45.22
N ASP A 30 -27.36 6.21 44.39
CA ASP A 30 -27.68 5.81 43.00
C ASP A 30 -26.42 5.50 42.21
N ARG A 31 -25.37 6.28 42.38
CA ARG A 31 -24.05 6.00 41.80
C ARG A 31 -23.55 4.65 42.25
N PHE A 32 -23.63 4.32 43.55
CA PHE A 32 -23.23 3.02 44.06
C PHE A 32 -24.04 1.89 43.41
N LEU A 33 -25.35 2.07 43.20
CA LEU A 33 -26.21 1.09 42.51
C LEU A 33 -25.83 0.94 41.04
N LEU A 34 -25.36 2.00 40.37
CA LEU A 34 -24.90 1.92 39.00
C LEU A 34 -23.49 1.31 38.87
N GLU A 35 -22.73 1.32 39.99
CA GLU A 35 -21.34 0.87 40.06
C GLU A 35 -21.18 -0.44 40.87
N GLU A 36 -22.26 -1.24 41.05
CA GLU A 36 -22.28 -2.43 41.91
C GLU A 36 -21.17 -3.43 41.57
N ASP A 37 -20.83 -3.60 40.29
CA ASP A 37 -19.79 -4.50 39.76
C ASP A 37 -18.49 -3.79 39.29
N GLY A 38 -18.41 -2.47 39.44
CA GLY A 38 -17.28 -1.67 38.93
C GLY A 38 -17.69 -0.23 38.66
N ARG A 39 -16.74 0.64 38.34
CA ARG A 39 -17.05 2.02 37.94
C ARG A 39 -17.76 2.04 36.61
N VAL A 40 -18.84 2.79 36.44
CA VAL A 40 -19.55 2.96 35.16
C VAL A 40 -18.60 3.31 34.01
N GLU A 41 -17.56 4.10 34.28
CA GLU A 41 -16.52 4.44 33.29
C GLU A 41 -15.72 3.20 32.87
N GLU A 42 -15.37 2.31 33.82
CA GLU A 42 -14.58 1.11 33.54
C GLU A 42 -15.41 0.08 32.77
N GLU A 43 -16.69 -0.09 33.13
CA GLU A 43 -17.60 -0.98 32.40
C GLU A 43 -17.88 -0.45 31.00
N LEU A 44 -18.13 0.85 30.84
CA LEU A 44 -18.28 1.48 29.52
C LEU A 44 -17.01 1.34 28.69
N TYR A 45 -15.83 1.48 29.29
CA TYR A 45 -14.54 1.25 28.63
C TYR A 45 -14.40 -0.21 28.19
N LEU A 46 -14.78 -1.16 29.02
CA LEU A 46 -14.75 -2.59 28.67
C LEU A 46 -15.71 -2.89 27.52
N GLU A 47 -16.96 -2.37 27.57
CA GLU A 47 -17.92 -2.51 26.48
C GLU A 47 -17.39 -1.89 25.17
N TYR A 48 -16.82 -0.68 25.22
CA TYR A 48 -16.21 -0.07 24.05
C TYR A 48 -15.06 -0.91 23.50
N THR A 49 -14.22 -1.46 24.39
CA THR A 49 -13.09 -2.32 24.00
C THR A 49 -13.58 -3.65 23.42
N GLN A 50 -14.56 -4.31 24.07
CA GLN A 50 -15.13 -5.56 23.59
C GLN A 50 -15.80 -5.39 22.21
N LEU A 51 -16.45 -4.28 21.98
CA LEU A 51 -17.11 -3.94 20.72
C LEU A 51 -16.15 -3.30 19.70
N GLY A 52 -14.88 -3.09 20.06
CA GLY A 52 -13.86 -2.51 19.19
C GLY A 52 -14.12 -1.03 18.86
N LEU A 53 -14.83 -0.32 19.73
CA LEU A 53 -15.06 1.12 19.62
C LEU A 53 -13.87 1.90 20.18
N ASN A 54 -13.58 3.06 19.58
CA ASN A 54 -12.55 3.97 20.07
C ASN A 54 -13.16 5.11 20.88
N ASN A 55 -12.35 5.71 21.76
CA ASN A 55 -12.69 6.92 22.51
C ASN A 55 -13.99 6.79 23.35
N PRO A 56 -14.00 5.97 24.41
CA PRO A 56 -15.12 5.96 25.35
C PRO A 56 -15.31 7.35 25.96
N PRO A 57 -16.57 7.81 26.14
CA PRO A 57 -16.83 9.11 26.73
C PRO A 57 -16.39 9.16 28.18
N LYS A 58 -15.93 10.33 28.62
CA LYS A 58 -15.59 10.62 29.99
C LYS A 58 -16.86 10.98 30.76
N ILE A 59 -17.12 10.31 31.88
CA ILE A 59 -18.25 10.61 32.75
C ILE A 59 -17.75 11.50 33.88
N THR A 60 -18.43 12.63 34.08
CA THR A 60 -18.23 13.50 35.25
C THR A 60 -19.46 13.40 36.13
N HIS A 61 -19.30 13.04 37.39
CA HIS A 61 -20.38 12.86 38.35
C HIS A 61 -20.56 14.11 39.22
N THR A 62 -21.81 14.38 39.57
CA THR A 62 -22.20 15.37 40.58
C THR A 62 -23.50 14.92 41.32
N ASN A 63 -23.64 15.32 42.59
CA ASN A 63 -24.71 14.86 43.44
C ASN A 63 -25.94 15.78 43.41
N THR A 64 -25.79 17.02 42.97
CA THR A 64 -26.85 18.02 43.03
C THR A 64 -27.05 18.79 41.73
N GLY A 65 -28.27 19.28 41.50
CA GLY A 65 -28.59 20.12 40.35
C GLY A 65 -27.82 21.46 40.36
N GLU A 66 -27.57 22.04 41.52
CA GLU A 66 -26.82 23.31 41.64
C GLU A 66 -25.36 23.13 41.17
N GLU A 67 -24.69 22.08 41.64
CA GLU A 67 -23.31 21.76 41.18
C GLU A 67 -23.28 21.45 39.68
N ALA A 68 -24.29 20.74 39.15
CA ALA A 68 -24.39 20.48 37.72
C ALA A 68 -24.50 21.75 36.91
N LEU A 69 -25.33 22.71 37.30
CA LEU A 69 -25.48 24.00 36.64
C LEU A 69 -24.19 24.82 36.72
N GLN A 70 -23.42 24.72 37.78
CA GLN A 70 -22.12 25.36 37.93
C GLN A 70 -21.11 24.72 36.96
N LEU A 71 -21.00 23.40 36.95
CA LEU A 71 -20.10 22.67 36.05
C LEU A 71 -20.38 22.96 34.58
N LEU A 72 -21.65 23.06 34.17
CA LEU A 72 -22.06 23.41 32.80
C LEU A 72 -21.65 24.85 32.39
N LYS A 73 -21.47 25.76 33.34
CA LYS A 73 -20.90 27.11 33.08
C LYS A 73 -19.38 27.08 32.94
N GLU A 74 -18.70 26.16 33.63
CA GLU A 74 -17.23 26.09 33.70
C GLU A 74 -16.64 25.20 32.57
N ARG A 75 -17.37 24.13 32.16
CA ARG A 75 -16.91 23.13 31.19
C ARG A 75 -17.99 22.83 30.17
N LYS A 76 -17.54 22.36 28.99
CA LYS A 76 -18.44 21.87 27.96
C LYS A 76 -18.73 20.38 28.18
N PHE A 77 -20.00 20.03 28.11
CA PHE A 77 -20.51 18.67 28.08
C PHE A 77 -21.27 18.46 26.78
N ASP A 78 -21.42 17.19 26.39
CA ASP A 78 -22.09 16.80 25.15
C ASP A 78 -23.41 16.08 25.43
N LEU A 79 -23.61 15.58 26.67
CA LEU A 79 -24.78 14.86 27.12
C LEU A 79 -24.93 15.03 28.66
N VAL A 80 -26.15 15.24 29.12
CA VAL A 80 -26.51 15.14 30.53
C VAL A 80 -27.38 13.92 30.76
N ILE A 81 -27.00 13.09 31.74
CA ILE A 81 -27.78 11.97 32.25
C ILE A 81 -28.11 12.27 33.71
N THR A 82 -29.39 12.30 34.06
CA THR A 82 -29.83 12.60 35.42
C THR A 82 -30.75 11.52 35.95
N MET A 83 -30.66 11.22 37.26
CA MET A 83 -31.62 10.37 37.89
C MET A 83 -32.97 11.09 38.09
N LEU A 84 -34.05 10.33 38.13
CA LEU A 84 -35.40 10.89 38.28
C LEU A 84 -35.63 11.54 39.68
N ASP A 85 -34.95 11.06 40.72
CA ASP A 85 -35.13 11.50 42.10
C ASP A 85 -33.81 12.10 42.59
N LEU A 86 -33.71 13.43 42.59
CA LEU A 86 -32.57 14.17 43.08
C LEU A 86 -32.85 14.81 44.46
N GLY A 87 -33.83 14.31 45.19
CA GLY A 87 -34.21 14.82 46.54
C GLY A 87 -35.14 16.03 46.49
N SER A 88 -34.63 17.24 46.61
CA SER A 88 -35.44 18.46 46.70
C SER A 88 -35.82 19.11 45.38
N ASP A 89 -35.08 18.83 44.31
CA ASP A 89 -35.22 19.53 43.04
C ASP A 89 -36.02 18.73 42.01
N PRO A 90 -37.11 19.31 41.44
CA PRO A 90 -37.81 18.69 40.35
C PRO A 90 -36.92 18.59 39.14
N VAL A 91 -36.76 17.35 38.59
CA VAL A 91 -35.91 17.09 37.41
C VAL A 91 -36.32 17.92 36.18
N GLU A 92 -37.64 18.21 36.06
CA GLU A 92 -38.18 19.04 34.99
C GLU A 92 -37.64 20.48 35.09
N GLN A 93 -37.57 21.06 36.29
CA GLN A 93 -37.02 22.42 36.47
C GLN A 93 -35.53 22.45 36.15
N LEU A 94 -34.77 21.45 36.63
CA LEU A 94 -33.35 21.33 36.31
C LEU A 94 -33.11 21.19 34.78
N ALA A 95 -33.97 20.46 34.10
CA ALA A 95 -33.85 20.32 32.63
C ALA A 95 -34.09 21.67 31.92
N PHE A 96 -35.08 22.44 32.35
CA PHE A 96 -35.27 23.80 31.81
C PHE A 96 -34.06 24.75 32.10
N ASP A 97 -33.51 24.67 33.28
CA ASP A 97 -32.36 25.47 33.68
C ASP A 97 -31.09 25.07 32.86
N ILE A 98 -30.88 23.78 32.59
CA ILE A 98 -29.83 23.28 31.71
C ILE A 98 -30.04 23.79 30.28
N LYS A 99 -31.26 23.65 29.72
CA LYS A 99 -31.60 24.16 28.39
C LYS A 99 -31.46 25.68 28.26
N ALA A 100 -31.66 26.43 29.38
CA ALA A 100 -31.44 27.88 29.41
C ALA A 100 -29.95 28.24 29.31
N ILE A 101 -29.03 27.41 29.80
CA ILE A 101 -27.58 27.58 29.67
C ILE A 101 -27.13 27.12 28.26
N GLN A 102 -27.61 25.98 27.83
CA GLN A 102 -27.27 25.39 26.54
C GLN A 102 -28.51 24.74 25.90
N SER A 103 -29.13 25.46 24.95
CA SER A 103 -30.41 25.06 24.32
C SER A 103 -30.39 23.70 23.66
N ASP A 104 -29.26 23.33 23.09
CA ASP A 104 -29.07 22.11 22.30
C ASP A 104 -28.54 20.92 23.11
N MET A 105 -28.37 21.08 24.47
CA MET A 105 -27.86 20.03 25.33
C MET A 105 -28.85 18.85 25.38
N PRO A 106 -28.48 17.65 24.97
CA PRO A 106 -29.34 16.47 25.17
C PRO A 106 -29.46 16.10 26.65
N ILE A 107 -30.66 15.82 27.09
CA ILE A 107 -30.92 15.46 28.49
C ILE A 107 -31.66 14.11 28.51
N ILE A 108 -31.06 13.14 29.19
CA ILE A 108 -31.64 11.82 29.44
C ILE A 108 -31.96 11.68 30.94
N VAL A 109 -33.17 11.24 31.25
CA VAL A 109 -33.56 10.87 32.61
C VAL A 109 -33.50 9.36 32.76
N LEU A 110 -32.77 8.87 33.76
CA LEU A 110 -32.64 7.47 34.13
C LEU A 110 -33.43 7.20 35.44
N SER A 111 -34.25 6.16 35.47
CA SER A 111 -35.02 5.76 36.62
C SER A 111 -34.72 4.33 37.03
N PRO A 112 -34.41 4.03 38.29
CA PRO A 112 -34.20 2.67 38.78
C PRO A 112 -35.49 1.87 39.02
N SER A 113 -36.68 2.47 38.90
CA SER A 113 -37.94 1.86 39.25
C SER A 113 -38.97 1.91 38.11
N SER A 114 -39.53 0.77 37.78
CA SER A 114 -40.67 0.64 36.86
C SER A 114 -42.04 0.84 37.53
N SER A 115 -42.09 1.33 38.80
CA SER A 115 -43.33 1.41 39.56
C SER A 115 -44.35 2.41 39.01
N HIS A 116 -45.51 1.89 38.64
CA HIS A 116 -46.62 2.59 37.96
C HIS A 116 -47.20 3.82 38.68
N ARG A 117 -46.94 4.00 39.99
CA ARG A 117 -47.60 5.09 40.77
C ARG A 117 -46.99 6.48 40.53
N ARG A 118 -45.69 6.59 40.29
CA ARG A 118 -45.06 7.86 39.93
C ARG A 118 -45.16 8.19 38.42
N ASN A 119 -45.38 7.17 37.60
CA ASN A 119 -45.50 7.32 36.14
C ASN A 119 -46.79 8.01 35.65
N LYS A 120 -47.84 8.22 36.49
CA LYS A 120 -49.03 8.98 36.08
C LYS A 120 -48.73 10.45 35.83
N THR A 121 -47.75 11.04 36.51
CA THR A 121 -47.30 12.41 36.30
C THR A 121 -46.44 12.49 35.03
N ILE A 122 -45.64 11.46 34.71
CA ILE A 122 -44.78 11.40 33.53
C ILE A 122 -45.58 11.06 32.26
N LYS A 123 -46.66 10.25 32.34
CA LYS A 123 -47.54 9.96 31.20
C LYS A 123 -48.42 11.10 30.73
N GLY A 124 -48.57 12.17 31.52
CA GLY A 124 -49.48 13.28 31.25
C GLY A 124 -48.85 14.47 30.49
N ALA A 125 -47.61 14.70 30.63
CA ALA A 125 -46.85 15.74 29.89
C ALA A 125 -45.37 15.41 29.93
N LEU A 126 -44.85 14.82 28.86
CA LEU A 126 -43.38 14.77 28.63
C LEU A 126 -42.87 16.20 28.69
N CYS A 127 -42.00 16.49 29.66
CA CYS A 127 -41.34 17.77 29.74
C CYS A 127 -40.57 18.04 28.40
N PRO A 128 -40.86 19.11 27.69
CA PRO A 128 -40.23 19.38 26.39
C PRO A 128 -38.73 19.64 26.49
N ALA A 129 -38.21 19.83 27.71
CA ALA A 129 -36.79 20.00 27.97
C ALA A 129 -36.03 18.67 28.10
N ILE A 130 -36.75 17.53 28.24
CA ILE A 130 -36.16 16.20 28.43
C ILE A 130 -36.29 15.45 27.09
N ASP A 131 -35.16 15.01 26.53
CA ASP A 131 -35.15 14.33 25.25
C ASP A 131 -35.57 12.84 25.36
N TYR A 132 -35.02 12.12 26.34
CA TYR A 132 -35.31 10.69 26.53
C TYR A 132 -35.43 10.30 27.99
N PHE A 133 -36.23 9.22 28.26
CA PHE A 133 -36.32 8.55 29.53
C PHE A 133 -35.88 7.11 29.41
N PHE A 134 -35.12 6.58 30.37
CA PHE A 134 -34.70 5.18 30.37
C PHE A 134 -34.94 4.56 31.75
N TYR A 135 -35.17 3.22 31.75
CA TYR A 135 -35.20 2.43 32.97
C TYR A 135 -33.91 1.67 33.15
N TRP A 136 -33.29 1.83 34.32
CA TRP A 136 -32.16 1.03 34.74
C TRP A 136 -32.61 -0.38 35.10
N GLN A 137 -32.02 -1.41 34.50
CA GLN A 137 -32.34 -2.83 34.66
C GLN A 137 -31.13 -3.64 35.14
N GLY A 138 -30.08 -3.01 35.65
CA GLY A 138 -28.85 -3.67 36.09
C GLY A 138 -27.87 -4.03 34.96
N ASP A 139 -28.07 -3.50 33.75
CA ASP A 139 -27.23 -3.79 32.58
C ASP A 139 -26.54 -2.52 32.13
N PRO A 140 -25.18 -2.44 32.24
CA PRO A 140 -24.38 -1.27 31.85
C PRO A 140 -24.43 -0.96 30.36
N THR A 141 -24.82 -1.90 29.52
CA THR A 141 -24.98 -1.68 28.06
C THR A 141 -26.01 -0.60 27.73
N ILE A 142 -26.86 -0.23 28.68
CA ILE A 142 -27.84 0.86 28.57
C ILE A 142 -27.14 2.21 28.36
N PHE A 143 -25.98 2.44 29.00
CA PHE A 143 -25.19 3.66 28.79
C PHE A 143 -24.70 3.78 27.36
N LEU A 144 -24.22 2.66 26.79
CA LEU A 144 -23.84 2.61 25.36
C LEU A 144 -25.05 2.95 24.49
N ALA A 145 -26.22 2.36 24.78
CA ALA A 145 -27.44 2.62 24.00
C ALA A 145 -27.90 4.08 24.08
N MET A 146 -27.88 4.69 25.27
CA MET A 146 -28.21 6.10 25.46
C MET A 146 -27.26 7.01 24.64
N ILE A 147 -25.95 6.79 24.74
CA ILE A 147 -24.94 7.59 24.02
C ILE A 147 -25.12 7.45 22.51
N LYS A 148 -25.26 6.21 22.03
CA LYS A 148 -25.39 5.96 20.57
C LYS A 148 -26.73 6.45 20.01
N LEU A 149 -27.81 6.42 20.77
CA LEU A 149 -29.11 6.99 20.35
C LEU A 149 -28.99 8.50 20.13
N VAL A 150 -28.34 9.21 21.05
CA VAL A 150 -28.11 10.65 20.93
C VAL A 150 -27.18 10.96 19.77
N GLU A 151 -26.06 10.22 19.63
CA GLU A 151 -25.16 10.39 18.48
C GLU A 151 -25.90 10.15 17.16
N ASP A 152 -26.75 9.12 17.08
CA ASP A 152 -27.51 8.82 15.87
C ASP A 152 -28.52 9.93 15.55
N SER A 153 -29.23 10.46 16.54
CA SER A 153 -30.17 11.57 16.34
C SER A 153 -29.48 12.86 15.84
N MET A 154 -28.26 13.10 16.28
CA MET A 154 -27.46 14.28 15.88
C MET A 154 -26.88 14.17 14.46
N ASN A 155 -26.62 12.95 13.99
CA ASN A 155 -25.86 12.72 12.74
C ASN A 155 -26.72 12.15 11.62
N VAL A 156 -27.91 11.59 11.88
CA VAL A 156 -28.73 10.86 10.90
C VAL A 156 -29.03 11.68 9.64
N GLU A 157 -29.38 12.94 9.79
CA GLU A 157 -29.72 13.81 8.67
C GLU A 157 -28.52 14.06 7.75
N HIS A 158 -27.39 14.40 8.32
CA HIS A 158 -26.14 14.59 7.60
C HIS A 158 -25.67 13.29 6.94
N ASP A 159 -25.62 12.20 7.70
CA ASP A 159 -25.03 10.95 7.27
C ASP A 159 -25.85 10.24 6.18
N THR A 160 -27.19 10.40 6.18
CA THR A 160 -28.07 9.89 5.12
C THR A 160 -27.89 10.65 3.80
N GLN A 161 -27.64 11.96 3.86
CA GLN A 161 -27.43 12.79 2.68
C GLN A 161 -26.02 12.61 2.09
N GLU A 162 -25.02 12.48 2.94
CA GLU A 162 -23.61 12.41 2.51
C GLU A 162 -23.24 11.05 1.90
N ALA A 163 -23.72 9.93 2.48
CA ALA A 163 -23.27 8.59 2.09
C ALA A 163 -24.37 7.51 2.05
N ASP A 164 -25.63 7.88 1.90
CA ASP A 164 -26.77 6.94 1.84
C ASP A 164 -26.85 6.00 3.06
N VAL A 165 -26.39 6.46 4.23
CA VAL A 165 -26.43 5.67 5.46
C VAL A 165 -27.84 5.22 5.76
N GLN A 166 -28.00 3.95 6.12
CA GLN A 166 -29.30 3.36 6.35
C GLN A 166 -29.87 3.71 7.73
N VAL A 167 -31.19 3.71 7.85
CA VAL A 167 -31.94 4.08 9.06
C VAL A 167 -32.85 2.94 9.47
N ILE A 168 -32.85 2.61 10.76
CA ILE A 168 -33.82 1.72 11.41
C ILE A 168 -34.74 2.59 12.24
N ILE A 169 -36.07 2.52 11.99
CA ILE A 169 -37.06 3.22 12.78
C ILE A 169 -37.59 2.28 13.86
N LEU A 170 -37.43 2.66 15.10
CA LEU A 170 -38.06 2.00 16.26
C LEU A 170 -39.24 2.87 16.72
N VAL A 171 -40.47 2.34 16.65
CA VAL A 171 -41.67 3.03 17.14
C VAL A 171 -42.14 2.33 18.42
N GLU A 172 -41.95 2.97 19.53
CA GLU A 172 -42.25 2.42 20.86
C GLU A 172 -42.46 3.56 21.86
N ASP A 173 -43.65 3.67 22.48
CA ASP A 173 -43.97 4.68 23.48
C ASP A 173 -43.68 4.21 24.92
N SER A 174 -43.54 2.90 25.12
CA SER A 174 -43.23 2.32 26.43
C SER A 174 -41.75 2.39 26.77
N ILE A 175 -41.41 3.20 27.77
CA ILE A 175 -40.05 3.36 28.30
C ILE A 175 -39.44 1.99 28.65
N ARG A 176 -40.23 1.08 29.21
CA ARG A 176 -39.77 -0.26 29.59
C ARG A 176 -39.24 -1.05 28.39
N PHE A 177 -39.98 -1.05 27.30
CA PHE A 177 -39.63 -1.89 26.17
C PHE A 177 -38.45 -1.30 25.37
N TYR A 178 -38.48 0.00 25.06
CA TYR A 178 -37.31 0.54 24.31
C TYR A 178 -36.02 0.58 25.14
N SER A 179 -36.10 0.69 26.49
CA SER A 179 -34.93 0.54 27.36
C SER A 179 -34.32 -0.87 27.34
N SER A 180 -35.13 -1.90 27.02
CA SER A 180 -34.62 -3.28 26.81
C SER A 180 -34.16 -3.54 25.37
N TYR A 181 -34.84 -2.94 24.39
CA TYR A 181 -34.55 -3.19 22.97
C TYR A 181 -33.28 -2.48 22.47
N LEU A 182 -33.12 -1.22 22.84
CA LEU A 182 -32.00 -0.40 22.33
C LEU A 182 -30.62 -0.97 22.68
N PRO A 183 -30.34 -1.43 23.91
CA PRO A 183 -29.07 -2.11 24.20
C PRO A 183 -28.81 -3.30 23.29
N LEU A 184 -29.80 -4.20 23.14
CA LEU A 184 -29.69 -5.33 22.24
C LEU A 184 -29.48 -4.91 20.79
N MET A 185 -30.26 -3.94 20.31
CA MET A 185 -30.20 -3.47 18.92
C MET A 185 -28.81 -2.85 18.60
N TYR A 186 -28.28 -2.03 19.50
CA TYR A 186 -26.94 -1.45 19.31
C TYR A 186 -25.85 -2.51 19.41
N THR A 187 -25.95 -3.46 20.33
CA THR A 187 -24.98 -4.57 20.42
C THR A 187 -24.98 -5.40 19.13
N CYS A 188 -26.15 -5.79 18.62
CA CYS A 188 -26.27 -6.51 17.35
C CYS A 188 -25.69 -5.71 16.18
N LEU A 189 -26.03 -4.42 16.10
CA LEU A 189 -25.59 -3.54 15.00
C LEU A 189 -24.09 -3.34 15.03
N ILE A 190 -23.47 -3.16 16.20
CA ILE A 190 -22.04 -2.98 16.36
C ILE A 190 -21.30 -4.30 16.08
N GLN A 191 -21.83 -5.44 16.56
CA GLN A 191 -21.27 -6.76 16.28
C GLN A 191 -21.32 -7.08 14.79
N GLN A 192 -22.42 -6.78 14.11
CA GLN A 192 -22.54 -6.90 12.66
C GLN A 192 -21.50 -6.04 11.95
N ASN A 193 -21.37 -4.79 12.37
CA ASN A 193 -20.36 -3.90 11.78
C ASN A 193 -18.94 -4.42 12.02
N ARG A 194 -18.67 -5.08 13.15
CA ARG A 194 -17.37 -5.71 13.45
C ARG A 194 -17.07 -6.87 12.51
N SER A 195 -18.02 -7.73 12.16
CA SER A 195 -17.80 -8.77 11.16
C SER A 195 -17.47 -8.18 9.79
N SER A 196 -18.14 -7.10 9.41
CA SER A 196 -17.84 -6.32 8.20
C SER A 196 -16.46 -5.65 8.25
N ILE A 197 -15.98 -5.27 9.44
CA ILE A 197 -14.64 -4.69 9.68
C ILE A 197 -13.53 -5.72 9.41
N LEU A 198 -13.76 -7.00 9.64
CA LEU A 198 -12.78 -8.05 9.35
C LEU A 198 -12.43 -8.10 7.85
N GLU A 199 -13.32 -7.66 6.97
CA GLU A 199 -13.07 -7.49 5.54
C GLU A 199 -12.39 -6.16 5.18
N ALA A 200 -12.19 -5.24 6.12
CA ALA A 200 -11.51 -3.98 5.85
C ALA A 200 -10.02 -4.22 5.65
N LEU A 201 -9.47 -3.60 4.61
CA LEU A 201 -8.10 -3.82 4.16
C LEU A 201 -7.05 -3.30 5.14
N ASN A 202 -7.38 -2.26 5.92
CA ASN A 202 -6.49 -1.64 6.90
C ASN A 202 -7.27 -0.99 8.06
N ASN A 203 -6.57 -0.50 9.07
CA ASN A 203 -7.18 0.14 10.24
C ASN A 203 -7.99 1.39 9.89
N TRP A 204 -7.58 2.14 8.87
CA TRP A 204 -8.33 3.31 8.39
C TRP A 204 -9.70 2.89 7.81
N GLY A 205 -9.73 1.90 6.93
CA GLY A 205 -10.98 1.34 6.40
C GLY A 205 -11.90 0.79 7.47
N LYS A 206 -11.34 0.22 8.57
CA LYS A 206 -12.12 -0.20 9.75
C LYS A 206 -12.84 0.98 10.38
N THR A 207 -12.13 2.06 10.66
CA THR A 207 -12.70 3.27 11.28
C THR A 207 -13.79 3.90 10.41
N LEU A 208 -13.57 3.98 9.09
CA LEU A 208 -14.57 4.52 8.16
C LEU A 208 -15.85 3.68 8.13
N ARG A 209 -15.75 2.36 8.08
CA ARG A 209 -16.92 1.48 8.12
C ARG A 209 -17.73 1.65 9.41
N MET A 210 -17.07 1.82 10.55
CA MET A 210 -17.75 2.09 11.83
C MET A 210 -18.62 3.34 11.77
N ARG A 211 -18.17 4.38 11.08
CA ARG A 211 -18.94 5.62 10.90
C ARG A 211 -20.18 5.43 10.03
N GLY A 212 -20.08 4.58 9.01
CA GLY A 212 -21.14 4.29 8.05
C GLY A 212 -22.17 3.24 8.53
N ARG A 213 -22.19 2.84 9.82
CA ARG A 213 -23.18 1.92 10.33
C ARG A 213 -24.60 2.48 10.21
N PRO A 214 -25.64 1.63 10.08
CA PRO A 214 -27.03 2.07 10.14
C PRO A 214 -27.32 2.84 11.43
N LYS A 215 -28.20 3.83 11.35
CA LYS A 215 -28.63 4.66 12.47
C LYS A 215 -29.95 4.16 13.02
N ILE A 216 -30.13 4.22 14.35
CA ILE A 216 -31.41 3.92 14.99
C ILE A 216 -32.07 5.24 15.38
N VAL A 217 -33.30 5.43 14.96
CA VAL A 217 -34.12 6.57 15.35
C VAL A 217 -35.36 6.08 16.10
N LEU A 218 -35.67 6.69 17.22
CA LEU A 218 -36.82 6.34 18.08
C LEU A 218 -37.97 7.33 17.82
N ALA A 219 -39.17 6.78 17.55
CA ALA A 219 -40.41 7.52 17.47
C ALA A 219 -41.35 7.02 18.59
N ARG A 220 -42.16 7.92 19.14
CA ARG A 220 -43.08 7.62 20.23
C ARG A 220 -44.55 7.83 19.85
N THR A 221 -44.77 8.45 18.70
CA THR A 221 -46.10 8.71 18.15
C THR A 221 -46.17 8.34 16.67
N TYR A 222 -47.38 8.24 16.13
CA TYR A 222 -47.61 7.99 14.71
C TYR A 222 -47.03 9.12 13.82
N GLU A 223 -47.21 10.36 14.24
CA GLU A 223 -46.77 11.54 13.52
C GLU A 223 -45.25 11.60 13.44
N GLU A 224 -44.55 11.29 14.53
CA GLU A 224 -43.09 11.15 14.54
C GLU A 224 -42.64 10.04 13.60
N ALA A 225 -43.25 8.85 13.67
CA ALA A 225 -42.88 7.69 12.86
C ALA A 225 -43.06 7.96 11.35
N ILE A 226 -44.21 8.51 10.93
CA ILE A 226 -44.49 8.81 9.53
C ILE A 226 -43.62 9.96 9.02
N GLY A 227 -43.32 10.94 9.87
CA GLY A 227 -42.41 12.03 9.59
C GLY A 227 -40.98 11.53 9.33
N LEU A 228 -40.48 10.63 10.18
CA LEU A 228 -39.17 9.99 9.99
C LEU A 228 -39.16 9.11 8.74
N TYR A 229 -40.21 8.31 8.52
CA TYR A 229 -40.34 7.52 7.30
C TYR A 229 -40.29 8.38 6.05
N THR A 230 -41.08 9.44 5.99
CA THR A 230 -41.15 10.35 4.84
C THR A 230 -39.79 11.04 4.59
N LYS A 231 -39.14 11.48 5.67
CA LYS A 231 -37.85 12.15 5.60
C LYS A 231 -36.73 11.26 5.10
N TYR A 232 -36.70 9.98 5.54
CA TYR A 232 -35.63 9.05 5.22
C TYR A 232 -36.06 7.91 4.30
N LYS A 233 -37.11 8.07 3.53
CA LYS A 233 -37.77 7.05 2.70
C LYS A 233 -36.81 6.18 1.88
N HIS A 234 -35.76 6.78 1.32
CA HIS A 234 -34.78 6.08 0.47
C HIS A 234 -33.72 5.32 1.27
N ASN A 235 -33.60 5.61 2.56
CA ASN A 235 -32.55 5.11 3.44
C ASN A 235 -33.08 4.11 4.48
N ILE A 236 -34.35 3.75 4.46
CA ILE A 236 -34.93 2.85 5.49
C ILE A 236 -34.42 1.42 5.27
N LEU A 237 -33.74 0.89 6.27
CA LEU A 237 -33.33 -0.51 6.33
C LEU A 237 -34.46 -1.41 6.83
N GLY A 238 -35.23 -0.91 7.82
CA GLY A 238 -36.41 -1.59 8.33
C GLY A 238 -37.09 -0.81 9.46
N VAL A 239 -38.27 -1.30 9.83
CA VAL A 239 -39.14 -0.69 10.87
C VAL A 239 -39.52 -1.72 11.91
N ILE A 240 -39.36 -1.36 13.17
CA ILE A 240 -39.84 -2.14 14.33
C ILE A 240 -40.87 -1.25 15.02
N THR A 241 -42.11 -1.69 15.09
CA THR A 241 -43.21 -0.88 15.66
C THR A 241 -43.99 -1.63 16.69
N ASP A 242 -44.35 -0.93 17.75
CA ASP A 242 -45.45 -1.39 18.60
C ASP A 242 -46.76 -1.38 17.82
N MET A 243 -47.75 -2.07 18.30
CA MET A 243 -49.10 -2.05 17.77
C MET A 243 -49.87 -0.80 18.22
N SER A 244 -49.73 -0.39 19.46
CA SER A 244 -50.56 0.63 20.10
C SER A 244 -49.75 1.79 20.66
N TYR A 245 -49.91 2.96 20.08
CA TYR A 245 -49.33 4.23 20.55
C TYR A 245 -50.19 5.43 20.13
N SER A 246 -49.76 6.63 20.55
CA SER A 246 -50.52 7.86 20.30
C SER A 246 -50.59 8.22 18.81
N ARG A 247 -51.82 8.52 18.34
CA ARG A 247 -52.11 9.11 17.01
C ARG A 247 -53.07 10.27 17.19
N GLU A 248 -52.78 11.42 16.63
CA GLU A 248 -53.57 12.66 16.81
C GLU A 248 -53.81 13.00 18.28
N GLY A 249 -52.82 12.73 19.18
CA GLY A 249 -52.92 12.96 20.62
C GLY A 249 -53.79 11.98 21.39
N LYS A 250 -54.30 10.91 20.75
CA LYS A 250 -55.08 9.84 21.39
C LYS A 250 -54.41 8.49 21.23
N GLN A 251 -54.54 7.62 22.27
CA GLN A 251 -54.03 6.24 22.13
C GLN A 251 -54.85 5.48 21.10
N ASP A 252 -54.18 5.00 20.05
CA ASP A 252 -54.73 4.20 18.96
C ASP A 252 -54.17 2.77 19.07
N THR A 253 -55.02 1.78 19.18
CA THR A 253 -54.66 0.36 19.36
C THR A 253 -54.20 -0.31 18.08
N GLU A 254 -54.47 0.31 16.94
CA GLU A 254 -54.10 -0.19 15.59
C GLU A 254 -53.09 0.72 14.89
N ALA A 255 -52.51 1.71 15.56
CA ALA A 255 -51.57 2.67 15.01
C ALA A 255 -50.39 2.00 14.28
N GLY A 256 -49.83 0.91 14.86
CA GLY A 256 -48.70 0.16 14.25
C GLY A 256 -49.11 -0.59 12.99
N LEU A 257 -50.33 -1.11 12.95
CA LEU A 257 -50.85 -1.79 11.75
C LEU A 257 -51.08 -0.80 10.61
N GLU A 258 -51.62 0.36 10.89
CA GLU A 258 -51.86 1.42 9.92
C GLU A 258 -50.54 2.02 9.37
N LEU A 259 -49.56 2.23 10.23
CA LEU A 259 -48.22 2.62 9.82
C LEU A 259 -47.62 1.55 8.91
N SER A 260 -47.74 0.30 9.28
CA SER A 260 -47.21 -0.83 8.52
C SER A 260 -47.88 -0.96 7.15
N ARG A 261 -49.20 -0.77 7.07
CA ARG A 261 -49.94 -0.74 5.80
C ARG A 261 -49.44 0.40 4.92
N THR A 262 -49.30 1.61 5.45
CA THR A 262 -48.85 2.78 4.73
C THR A 262 -47.43 2.54 4.14
N ILE A 263 -46.51 2.00 4.93
CA ILE A 263 -45.14 1.71 4.49
C ILE A 263 -45.11 0.56 3.47
N PHE A 264 -45.83 -0.53 3.73
CA PHE A 264 -45.88 -1.71 2.87
C PHE A 264 -46.46 -1.40 1.48
N PHE A 265 -47.53 -0.59 1.38
CA PHE A 265 -48.09 -0.18 0.09
C PHE A 265 -47.17 0.77 -0.69
N ASP A 266 -46.36 1.58 0.00
CA ASP A 266 -45.40 2.45 -0.61
C ASP A 266 -44.09 1.74 -1.02
N ASN A 267 -43.59 0.85 -0.18
CA ASN A 267 -42.40 0.06 -0.44
C ASN A 267 -42.46 -1.31 0.26
N PRO A 268 -42.95 -2.36 -0.43
CA PRO A 268 -43.10 -3.71 0.14
C PRO A 268 -41.77 -4.41 0.43
N GLU A 269 -40.62 -3.84 0.01
CA GLU A 269 -39.29 -4.42 0.26
C GLU A 269 -38.76 -4.11 1.66
N ILE A 270 -39.31 -3.13 2.37
CA ILE A 270 -38.90 -2.75 3.71
C ILE A 270 -39.39 -3.80 4.71
N PRO A 271 -38.47 -4.46 5.45
CA PRO A 271 -38.89 -5.39 6.51
C PRO A 271 -39.56 -4.62 7.64
N ILE A 272 -40.74 -5.07 8.03
CA ILE A 272 -41.50 -4.49 9.16
C ILE A 272 -41.73 -5.56 10.18
N LEU A 273 -41.49 -5.22 11.46
CA LEU A 273 -41.79 -6.03 12.62
C LEU A 273 -42.83 -5.33 13.49
N ILE A 274 -44.00 -5.95 13.67
CA ILE A 274 -45.02 -5.49 14.61
C ILE A 274 -44.86 -6.26 15.90
N GLN A 275 -45.00 -5.58 17.02
CA GLN A 275 -44.97 -6.15 18.36
C GLN A 275 -46.32 -5.86 19.05
N SER A 276 -46.87 -6.84 19.74
CA SER A 276 -48.11 -6.67 20.49
C SER A 276 -48.19 -7.59 21.71
N THR A 277 -48.91 -7.16 22.71
CA THR A 277 -49.36 -8.04 23.82
C THR A 277 -50.51 -8.95 23.43
N ASP A 278 -51.24 -8.63 22.36
CA ASP A 278 -52.35 -9.39 21.82
C ASP A 278 -51.92 -10.34 20.72
N LEU A 279 -52.02 -11.65 20.99
CA LEU A 279 -51.67 -12.72 20.05
C LEU A 279 -52.67 -12.87 18.89
N THR A 280 -53.88 -12.38 19.03
CA THR A 280 -54.94 -12.54 18.01
C THR A 280 -54.62 -11.78 16.75
N LEU A 281 -53.79 -10.74 16.83
CA LEU A 281 -53.38 -9.91 15.72
C LEU A 281 -52.29 -10.52 14.84
N ARG A 282 -51.73 -11.67 15.23
CA ARG A 282 -50.68 -12.36 14.47
C ARG A 282 -51.13 -12.69 13.06
N GLU A 283 -52.33 -13.28 12.90
CA GLU A 283 -52.82 -13.71 11.59
C GLU A 283 -53.02 -12.52 10.65
N GLU A 284 -53.46 -11.38 11.16
CA GLU A 284 -53.62 -10.16 10.38
C GLU A 284 -52.27 -9.58 9.90
N CYS A 285 -51.28 -9.60 10.78
CA CYS A 285 -49.91 -9.18 10.43
C CYS A 285 -49.30 -10.09 9.37
N GLU A 286 -49.46 -11.42 9.50
CA GLU A 286 -48.95 -12.40 8.54
C GLU A 286 -49.65 -12.25 7.17
N ASN A 287 -50.95 -11.99 7.15
CA ASN A 287 -51.71 -11.71 5.92
C ASN A 287 -51.29 -10.43 5.23
N LEU A 288 -50.83 -9.40 5.97
CA LEU A 288 -50.25 -8.18 5.42
C LEU A 288 -48.82 -8.42 4.90
N GLY A 289 -48.19 -9.55 5.25
CA GLY A 289 -46.81 -9.85 4.88
C GLY A 289 -45.74 -9.23 5.80
N VAL A 290 -46.12 -8.79 7.00
CA VAL A 290 -45.20 -8.24 8.01
C VAL A 290 -44.92 -9.25 9.14
N SER A 291 -43.76 -9.14 9.77
CA SER A 291 -43.39 -10.03 10.87
C SER A 291 -44.08 -9.64 12.16
N PHE A 292 -44.38 -10.61 13.04
CA PHE A 292 -45.03 -10.40 14.32
C PHE A 292 -44.25 -11.03 15.45
N ILE A 293 -44.09 -10.32 16.58
CA ILE A 293 -43.52 -10.83 17.83
C ILE A 293 -44.49 -10.51 18.99
N TRP A 294 -44.66 -11.53 19.85
CA TRP A 294 -45.49 -11.36 21.07
C TRP A 294 -44.67 -10.72 22.21
N LYS A 295 -45.08 -9.54 22.68
CA LYS A 295 -44.38 -8.79 23.74
C LYS A 295 -44.24 -9.50 25.09
N LEU A 296 -45.11 -10.46 25.39
CA LEU A 296 -45.03 -11.25 26.60
C LEU A 296 -44.29 -12.59 26.42
N SER A 297 -43.64 -12.79 25.27
CA SER A 297 -42.81 -13.97 25.03
C SER A 297 -41.61 -13.99 25.97
N PRO A 298 -41.28 -15.11 26.61
CA PRO A 298 -40.06 -15.25 27.39
C PRO A 298 -38.78 -15.18 26.55
N THR A 299 -38.93 -15.30 25.23
CA THR A 299 -37.82 -15.25 24.25
C THR A 299 -37.87 -13.99 23.40
N LEU A 300 -38.59 -12.95 23.85
CA LEU A 300 -38.80 -11.70 23.11
C LEU A 300 -37.52 -11.10 22.53
N LEU A 301 -36.48 -10.95 23.34
CA LEU A 301 -35.19 -10.37 22.89
C LEU A 301 -34.45 -11.28 21.91
N ALA A 302 -34.54 -12.60 22.09
CA ALA A 302 -33.94 -13.55 21.14
C ALA A 302 -34.71 -13.58 19.80
N GLU A 303 -36.03 -13.41 19.81
CA GLU A 303 -36.84 -13.29 18.60
C GLU A 303 -36.55 -11.98 17.86
N LEU A 304 -36.38 -10.87 18.57
CA LEU A 304 -35.97 -9.59 18.02
C LEU A 304 -34.58 -9.68 17.37
N ASN A 305 -33.63 -10.29 18.06
CA ASN A 305 -32.29 -10.54 17.53
C ASN A 305 -32.34 -11.40 16.23
N LYS A 306 -33.14 -12.46 16.27
CA LYS A 306 -33.34 -13.32 15.09
C LYS A 306 -33.95 -12.55 13.91
N PHE A 307 -34.93 -11.69 14.15
CA PHE A 307 -35.54 -10.85 13.16
C PHE A 307 -34.49 -9.90 12.52
N MET A 308 -33.70 -9.20 13.35
CA MET A 308 -32.67 -8.30 12.86
C MET A 308 -31.61 -9.02 12.00
N ASN A 309 -31.16 -10.18 12.45
CA ASN A 309 -30.17 -10.97 11.72
C ASN A 309 -30.70 -11.46 10.35
N ILE A 310 -31.96 -11.91 10.29
CA ILE A 310 -32.53 -12.51 9.07
C ILE A 310 -33.10 -11.42 8.14
N GLN A 311 -33.92 -10.52 8.68
CA GLN A 311 -34.68 -9.58 7.85
C GLN A 311 -33.92 -8.30 7.53
N PHE A 312 -33.07 -7.82 8.42
CA PHE A 312 -32.18 -6.68 8.14
C PHE A 312 -30.88 -7.12 7.44
N GLY A 313 -30.58 -8.43 7.43
CA GLY A 313 -29.38 -8.97 6.81
C GLY A 313 -28.11 -8.80 7.65
N PHE A 314 -28.24 -8.78 8.98
CA PHE A 314 -27.10 -8.64 9.89
C PHE A 314 -26.32 -9.95 10.10
N GLY A 315 -26.82 -11.07 9.66
CA GLY A 315 -26.12 -12.34 9.73
C GLY A 315 -25.42 -12.71 8.41
N PRO A 316 -24.91 -13.95 8.30
CA PRO A 316 -24.41 -14.50 7.05
C PRO A 316 -25.52 -14.55 5.99
N PHE A 317 -25.12 -14.45 4.72
CA PHE A 317 -26.05 -14.66 3.62
C PHE A 317 -26.30 -16.17 3.46
N ILE A 318 -27.56 -16.58 3.60
CA ILE A 318 -27.95 -18.00 3.55
C ILE A 318 -28.66 -18.27 2.23
N PHE A 319 -28.04 -19.06 1.38
CA PHE A 319 -28.68 -19.59 0.17
C PHE A 319 -29.67 -20.68 0.53
N ARG A 320 -30.91 -20.56 0.04
CA ARG A 320 -32.00 -21.48 0.35
C ARG A 320 -32.56 -22.13 -0.92
N ASP A 321 -32.98 -23.33 -0.79
CA ASP A 321 -33.83 -23.98 -1.79
C ASP A 321 -35.20 -23.28 -1.81
N PRO A 322 -35.69 -22.81 -2.99
CA PRO A 322 -36.93 -22.04 -3.07
C PRO A 322 -38.20 -22.81 -2.69
N THR A 323 -38.15 -24.16 -2.77
CA THR A 323 -39.30 -25.06 -2.52
C THR A 323 -39.31 -25.56 -1.09
N THR A 324 -38.14 -26.01 -0.61
CA THR A 324 -38.02 -26.65 0.71
C THR A 324 -37.57 -25.71 1.82
N PHE A 325 -37.09 -24.48 1.44
CA PHE A 325 -36.45 -23.48 2.30
C PHE A 325 -35.22 -23.99 3.05
N LYS A 326 -34.70 -25.15 2.66
CA LYS A 326 -33.52 -25.75 3.27
C LYS A 326 -32.26 -24.93 2.90
N GLU A 327 -31.35 -24.78 3.86
CA GLU A 327 -30.07 -24.15 3.64
C GLU A 327 -29.21 -24.94 2.66
N LEU A 328 -28.74 -24.32 1.60
CA LEU A 328 -27.84 -24.87 0.60
C LEU A 328 -26.39 -24.49 0.84
N ALA A 329 -26.17 -23.23 1.19
CA ALA A 329 -24.84 -22.69 1.45
C ALA A 329 -24.97 -21.44 2.34
N ARG A 330 -23.83 -21.04 2.94
CA ARG A 330 -23.75 -19.89 3.84
C ARG A 330 -22.51 -19.08 3.54
N ALA A 331 -22.66 -17.78 3.25
CA ALA A 331 -21.58 -16.84 3.02
C ALA A 331 -21.46 -15.86 4.19
N GLU A 332 -20.35 -15.93 4.89
CA GLU A 332 -20.04 -15.01 6.02
C GLU A 332 -19.52 -13.68 5.51
N THR A 333 -18.78 -13.71 4.39
CA THR A 333 -18.07 -12.58 3.81
C THR A 333 -18.44 -12.37 2.34
N MET A 334 -18.11 -11.20 1.81
CA MET A 334 -18.27 -10.92 0.36
C MET A 334 -17.38 -11.85 -0.49
N ARG A 335 -16.22 -12.26 0.04
CA ARG A 335 -15.34 -13.27 -0.59
C ARG A 335 -16.05 -14.62 -0.68
N ASP A 336 -16.70 -15.06 0.41
CA ASP A 336 -17.44 -16.31 0.41
C ASP A 336 -18.61 -16.26 -0.56
N LEU A 337 -19.34 -15.13 -0.58
CA LEU A 337 -20.42 -14.91 -1.54
C LEU A 337 -19.90 -15.07 -2.99
N GLN A 338 -18.80 -14.41 -3.34
CA GLN A 338 -18.19 -14.52 -4.66
C GLN A 338 -17.77 -15.94 -5.00
N ARG A 339 -17.19 -16.68 -4.04
CA ARG A 339 -16.71 -18.07 -4.25
C ARG A 339 -17.84 -19.06 -4.40
N MET A 340 -18.94 -18.87 -3.68
CA MET A 340 -20.08 -19.79 -3.67
C MET A 340 -21.02 -19.58 -4.86
N LEU A 341 -21.20 -18.32 -5.30
CA LEU A 341 -22.13 -18.00 -6.38
C LEU A 341 -22.02 -18.93 -7.61
N PRO A 342 -20.83 -19.31 -8.13
CA PRO A 342 -20.73 -20.19 -9.29
C PRO A 342 -21.34 -21.60 -9.06
N SER A 343 -21.41 -22.05 -7.80
CA SER A 343 -21.92 -23.39 -7.42
C SER A 343 -23.39 -23.40 -6.99
N ILE A 344 -23.99 -22.21 -6.85
CA ILE A 344 -25.39 -22.09 -6.40
C ILE A 344 -26.35 -22.42 -7.57
N PRO A 345 -27.36 -23.27 -7.33
CA PRO A 345 -28.36 -23.58 -8.34
C PRO A 345 -29.08 -22.32 -8.84
N PRO A 346 -29.35 -22.23 -10.17
CA PRO A 346 -30.01 -21.06 -10.76
C PRO A 346 -31.36 -20.69 -10.15
N ASP A 347 -32.14 -21.67 -9.70
CA ASP A 347 -33.42 -21.43 -9.05
C ASP A 347 -33.29 -20.76 -7.67
N SER A 348 -32.29 -21.18 -6.88
CA SER A 348 -31.97 -20.56 -5.60
C SER A 348 -31.46 -19.14 -5.81
N PHE A 349 -30.57 -18.95 -6.80
CA PHE A 349 -30.08 -17.61 -7.17
C PHE A 349 -31.24 -16.67 -7.55
N ALA A 350 -32.13 -17.15 -8.45
CA ALA A 350 -33.30 -16.41 -8.88
C ALA A 350 -34.25 -16.05 -7.74
N PHE A 351 -34.46 -16.98 -6.79
CA PHE A 351 -35.26 -16.75 -5.60
C PHE A 351 -34.76 -15.56 -4.76
N HIS A 352 -33.45 -15.54 -4.45
CA HIS A 352 -32.85 -14.47 -3.66
C HIS A 352 -32.73 -13.14 -4.43
N CYS A 353 -32.50 -13.20 -5.75
CA CYS A 353 -32.41 -12.01 -6.60
C CYS A 353 -33.75 -11.28 -6.72
N ARG A 354 -34.86 -12.02 -6.96
CA ARG A 354 -36.22 -11.44 -7.05
C ARG A 354 -36.69 -10.78 -5.76
N ARG A 355 -36.14 -11.18 -4.61
CA ARG A 355 -36.45 -10.65 -3.27
C ARG A 355 -35.47 -9.53 -2.86
N ASN A 356 -34.58 -9.12 -3.74
CA ASN A 356 -33.54 -8.13 -3.46
C ASN A 356 -32.66 -8.41 -2.23
N GLU A 357 -32.53 -9.70 -1.85
CA GLU A 357 -31.83 -10.12 -0.62
C GLU A 357 -30.32 -9.84 -0.71
N PHE A 358 -29.69 -9.93 -1.91
CA PHE A 358 -28.29 -9.55 -2.11
C PHE A 358 -28.05 -8.07 -1.81
N SER A 359 -28.85 -7.19 -2.40
CA SER A 359 -28.74 -5.75 -2.17
C SER A 359 -28.97 -5.38 -0.71
N ARG A 360 -29.97 -5.99 -0.07
CA ARG A 360 -30.27 -5.78 1.36
C ARG A 360 -29.12 -6.20 2.26
N TRP A 361 -28.57 -7.41 2.04
CA TRP A 361 -27.43 -7.91 2.80
C TRP A 361 -26.21 -7.01 2.66
N LEU A 362 -25.93 -6.52 1.45
CA LEU A 362 -24.82 -5.60 1.21
C LEU A 362 -25.02 -4.22 1.87
N ARG A 363 -26.27 -3.72 1.93
CA ARG A 363 -26.58 -2.49 2.66
C ARG A 363 -26.34 -2.65 4.16
N ALA A 364 -26.72 -3.80 4.72
CA ALA A 364 -26.44 -4.12 6.13
C ALA A 364 -24.93 -4.19 6.42
N GLN A 365 -24.13 -4.48 5.42
CA GLN A 365 -22.65 -4.48 5.48
C GLN A 365 -22.03 -3.09 5.20
N SER A 366 -22.82 -2.03 5.11
CA SER A 366 -22.38 -0.67 4.73
C SER A 366 -21.71 -0.60 3.34
N LEU A 367 -22.12 -1.46 2.40
CA LEU A 367 -21.62 -1.53 1.03
C LEU A 367 -22.61 -0.86 0.05
N TYR A 368 -22.97 0.38 0.31
CA TYR A 368 -24.08 1.08 -0.32
C TYR A 368 -23.92 1.22 -1.83
N VAL A 369 -22.73 1.60 -2.31
CA VAL A 369 -22.44 1.72 -3.75
C VAL A 369 -22.62 0.40 -4.49
N LEU A 370 -22.12 -0.70 -3.92
CA LEU A 370 -22.26 -2.03 -4.49
C LEU A 370 -23.72 -2.49 -4.45
N ALA A 371 -24.40 -2.27 -3.34
CA ALA A 371 -25.81 -2.62 -3.17
C ALA A 371 -26.70 -1.92 -4.21
N SER A 372 -26.44 -0.63 -4.49
CA SER A 372 -27.17 0.14 -5.49
C SER A 372 -26.93 -0.38 -6.91
N LYS A 373 -25.70 -0.76 -7.25
CA LYS A 373 -25.38 -1.40 -8.55
C LYS A 373 -26.10 -2.73 -8.73
N ILE A 374 -26.18 -3.54 -7.67
CA ILE A 374 -26.81 -4.87 -7.70
C ILE A 374 -28.34 -4.78 -7.72
N LYS A 375 -28.92 -3.81 -7.04
CA LYS A 375 -30.39 -3.60 -7.05
C LYS A 375 -30.96 -3.41 -8.47
N GLY A 376 -30.16 -2.95 -9.42
CA GLY A 376 -30.55 -2.81 -10.85
C GLY A 376 -30.59 -4.13 -11.64
N LEU A 377 -30.08 -5.24 -11.07
CA LEU A 377 -30.07 -6.53 -11.73
C LEU A 377 -31.47 -7.17 -11.61
N GLN A 378 -32.20 -7.20 -12.71
CA GLN A 378 -33.51 -7.87 -12.80
C GLN A 378 -33.34 -9.18 -13.58
N ILE A 379 -33.94 -10.25 -13.08
CA ILE A 379 -34.03 -11.51 -13.81
C ILE A 379 -35.23 -11.39 -14.78
N PRO A 380 -35.02 -11.53 -16.09
CA PRO A 380 -36.09 -11.52 -17.05
C PRO A 380 -37.08 -12.67 -16.77
N GLU A 381 -38.37 -12.45 -16.99
CA GLU A 381 -39.39 -13.51 -16.79
C GLU A 381 -39.16 -14.74 -17.69
N LYS A 382 -38.47 -14.58 -18.81
CA LYS A 382 -38.09 -15.64 -19.77
C LYS A 382 -36.59 -15.63 -20.12
N GLY A 383 -35.72 -15.29 -19.18
CA GLY A 383 -34.27 -15.21 -19.39
C GLY A 383 -33.50 -16.25 -18.60
N ASP A 384 -32.24 -16.49 -19.03
CA ASP A 384 -31.31 -17.34 -18.31
C ASP A 384 -30.83 -16.61 -17.05
N SER A 385 -31.19 -17.14 -15.88
CA SER A 385 -30.69 -16.66 -14.59
C SER A 385 -29.16 -16.80 -14.46
N GLY A 386 -28.53 -17.69 -15.25
CA GLY A 386 -27.08 -17.88 -15.28
C GLY A 386 -26.32 -16.66 -15.82
N GLU A 387 -26.87 -15.93 -16.81
CA GLU A 387 -26.24 -14.69 -17.28
C GLU A 387 -26.23 -13.61 -16.20
N VAL A 388 -27.33 -13.46 -15.47
CA VAL A 388 -27.44 -12.48 -14.38
C VAL A 388 -26.55 -12.88 -13.19
N GLN A 389 -26.42 -14.19 -12.93
CA GLN A 389 -25.51 -14.73 -11.93
C GLN A 389 -24.05 -14.42 -12.28
N GLN A 390 -23.66 -14.59 -13.54
CA GLN A 390 -22.32 -14.23 -14.02
C GLN A 390 -22.07 -12.71 -13.95
N GLN A 391 -23.08 -11.90 -14.29
CA GLN A 391 -22.99 -10.44 -14.13
C GLN A 391 -22.77 -10.03 -12.66
N LEU A 392 -23.49 -10.65 -11.73
CA LEU A 392 -23.32 -10.41 -10.30
C LEU A 392 -21.89 -10.77 -9.83
N ILE A 393 -21.38 -11.91 -10.27
CA ILE A 393 -20.01 -12.36 -9.95
C ILE A 393 -19.00 -11.31 -10.44
N GLU A 394 -19.16 -10.83 -11.67
CA GLU A 394 -18.23 -9.85 -12.24
C GLU A 394 -18.33 -8.48 -11.57
N ILE A 395 -19.54 -8.03 -11.19
CA ILE A 395 -19.72 -6.79 -10.42
C ILE A 395 -19.03 -6.88 -9.06
N ILE A 396 -19.21 -7.98 -8.34
CA ILE A 396 -18.54 -8.19 -7.03
C ILE A 396 -17.02 -8.25 -7.21
N ARG A 397 -16.54 -8.98 -8.21
CA ARG A 397 -15.12 -9.11 -8.52
C ARG A 397 -14.49 -7.77 -8.86
N SER A 398 -15.12 -7.01 -9.75
CA SER A 398 -14.67 -5.67 -10.12
C SER A 398 -14.64 -4.73 -8.92
N TYR A 399 -15.68 -4.74 -8.10
CA TYR A 399 -15.75 -3.92 -6.88
C TYR A 399 -14.66 -4.29 -5.88
N ARG A 400 -14.43 -5.59 -5.63
CA ARG A 400 -13.36 -6.03 -4.73
C ARG A 400 -11.98 -5.64 -5.27
N THR A 401 -11.74 -5.83 -6.57
CA THR A 401 -10.49 -5.44 -7.23
C THR A 401 -10.27 -3.93 -7.16
N GLU A 402 -11.29 -3.12 -7.44
CA GLU A 402 -11.17 -1.65 -7.35
C GLU A 402 -10.83 -1.18 -5.93
N ARG A 403 -11.44 -1.78 -4.92
CA ARG A 403 -11.18 -1.43 -3.51
C ARG A 403 -9.77 -1.72 -3.03
N THR A 404 -9.09 -2.68 -3.62
CA THR A 404 -7.73 -3.06 -3.21
C THR A 404 -6.65 -2.23 -3.89
N LYS A 405 -7.02 -1.49 -4.92
CA LYS A 405 -6.09 -0.67 -5.70
C LYS A 405 -5.59 0.54 -4.90
N GLY A 406 -4.27 0.75 -4.86
CA GLY A 406 -3.64 1.85 -4.15
C GLY A 406 -3.74 1.77 -2.62
N VAL A 407 -4.14 0.63 -2.07
CA VAL A 407 -4.31 0.42 -0.63
C VAL A 407 -3.29 -0.58 -0.11
N ILE A 408 -2.56 -0.22 0.95
CA ILE A 408 -1.73 -1.16 1.69
C ILE A 408 -2.65 -1.97 2.61
N ALA A 409 -2.94 -3.21 2.21
CA ALA A 409 -3.79 -4.10 3.00
C ALA A 409 -2.99 -4.76 4.14
N GLN A 410 -3.59 -4.87 5.32
CA GLN A 410 -3.06 -5.75 6.35
C GLN A 410 -3.31 -7.21 5.94
N PHE A 411 -2.24 -8.01 5.89
CA PHE A 411 -2.37 -9.42 5.54
C PHE A 411 -3.27 -10.15 6.54
N SER A 412 -4.21 -10.91 6.00
CA SER A 412 -5.06 -11.81 6.79
C SER A 412 -5.30 -13.07 5.97
N ARG A 413 -5.02 -14.24 6.53
CA ARG A 413 -5.20 -15.54 5.86
C ARG A 413 -6.61 -15.71 5.30
N ASN A 414 -7.60 -15.23 6.03
CA ASN A 414 -9.00 -15.35 5.63
C ASN A 414 -9.38 -14.45 4.43
N ASN A 415 -8.61 -13.36 4.19
CA ASN A 415 -8.96 -12.34 3.19
C ASN A 415 -7.94 -12.25 2.04
N TYR A 416 -6.82 -12.98 2.09
CA TYR A 416 -5.81 -12.94 1.04
C TYR A 416 -6.22 -13.78 -0.16
N ASP A 417 -6.39 -13.15 -1.32
CA ASP A 417 -6.73 -13.77 -2.59
C ASP A 417 -6.21 -12.97 -3.81
N GLU A 418 -6.63 -13.35 -5.00
CA GLU A 418 -6.20 -12.70 -6.24
C GLU A 418 -6.64 -11.24 -6.40
N THR A 419 -7.51 -10.71 -5.55
CA THR A 419 -7.92 -9.31 -5.61
C THR A 419 -6.97 -8.37 -4.86
N LEU A 420 -6.13 -8.90 -3.95
CA LEU A 420 -5.17 -8.12 -3.19
C LEU A 420 -3.84 -7.97 -3.94
N PHE A 421 -3.50 -6.76 -4.37
CA PHE A 421 -2.26 -6.46 -5.08
C PHE A 421 -1.10 -6.06 -4.16
N PHE A 422 -1.39 -5.32 -3.08
CA PHE A 422 -0.38 -4.91 -2.12
C PHE A 422 -0.81 -5.21 -0.69
N SER A 423 -0.03 -6.00 0.03
CA SER A 423 -0.30 -6.33 1.43
C SER A 423 0.95 -6.34 2.28
N ARG A 424 0.79 -6.20 3.61
CA ARG A 424 1.88 -6.28 4.58
C ARG A 424 1.60 -7.32 5.67
N ILE A 425 2.64 -8.04 6.07
CA ILE A 425 2.67 -8.95 7.22
C ILE A 425 3.44 -8.27 8.33
N GLY A 426 2.79 -8.06 9.48
CA GLY A 426 3.34 -7.33 10.61
C GLY A 426 2.84 -5.89 10.70
N SER A 427 3.33 -5.14 11.67
CA SER A 427 2.93 -3.75 12.00
C SER A 427 4.07 -2.74 11.80
N GLY A 428 5.28 -3.21 11.56
CA GLY A 428 6.47 -2.39 11.38
C GLY A 428 6.53 -1.64 10.05
N SER A 429 7.70 -1.11 9.70
CA SER A 429 7.93 -0.38 8.46
C SER A 429 7.98 -1.31 7.25
N LEU A 430 7.58 -0.79 6.09
CA LEU A 430 7.70 -1.45 4.79
C LEU A 430 9.12 -1.35 4.20
N GLY A 431 10.01 -0.55 4.80
CA GLY A 431 11.30 -0.19 4.21
C GLY A 431 11.19 0.75 3.01
N GLY A 432 12.31 1.09 2.39
CA GLY A 432 12.39 2.05 1.28
C GLY A 432 11.65 1.57 0.03
N LYS A 433 12.03 0.40 -0.52
CA LYS A 433 11.41 -0.16 -1.73
C LYS A 433 9.92 -0.43 -1.54
N GLY A 434 9.52 -1.00 -0.38
CA GLY A 434 8.10 -1.25 -0.07
C GLY A 434 7.27 0.03 -0.04
N ARG A 435 7.79 1.11 0.56
CA ARG A 435 7.13 2.43 0.58
C ARG A 435 7.04 3.04 -0.80
N GLY A 436 8.13 2.99 -1.59
CA GLY A 436 8.16 3.50 -2.96
C GLY A 436 7.12 2.83 -3.86
N LEU A 437 7.01 1.49 -3.80
CA LEU A 437 6.03 0.72 -4.55
C LEU A 437 4.59 1.05 -4.14
N ALA A 438 4.30 1.15 -2.84
CA ALA A 438 2.97 1.52 -2.36
C ALA A 438 2.58 2.93 -2.79
N PHE A 439 3.52 3.87 -2.71
CA PHE A 439 3.35 5.25 -3.13
C PHE A 439 3.03 5.36 -4.62
N ILE A 440 3.83 4.73 -5.47
CA ILE A 440 3.62 4.84 -6.92
C ILE A 440 2.35 4.10 -7.39
N ASP A 441 1.95 3.00 -6.75
CA ASP A 441 0.67 2.35 -7.06
C ASP A 441 -0.51 3.30 -6.82
N MET A 442 -0.46 4.06 -5.73
CA MET A 442 -1.46 5.10 -5.42
C MET A 442 -1.44 6.22 -6.48
N GLU A 443 -0.26 6.74 -6.85
CA GLU A 443 -0.12 7.81 -7.83
C GLU A 443 -0.56 7.40 -9.24
N LEU A 444 -0.20 6.19 -9.71
CA LEU A 444 -0.66 5.66 -11.00
C LEU A 444 -2.18 5.65 -11.11
N ARG A 445 -2.89 5.38 -10.00
CA ARG A 445 -4.35 5.28 -9.96
C ARG A 445 -5.05 6.63 -9.83
N SER A 446 -4.42 7.56 -9.11
CA SER A 446 -4.99 8.89 -8.85
C SER A 446 -4.76 9.89 -9.99
N SER A 447 -3.74 9.67 -10.83
CA SER A 447 -3.32 10.61 -11.88
C SER A 447 -4.12 10.53 -13.18
N GLY A 448 -4.91 9.46 -13.39
CA GLY A 448 -5.60 9.22 -14.67
C GLY A 448 -4.68 8.65 -15.78
N ILE A 449 -3.41 8.34 -15.50
CA ILE A 449 -2.47 7.77 -16.48
C ILE A 449 -2.95 6.43 -17.03
N LEU A 450 -3.68 5.64 -16.23
CA LEU A 450 -4.24 4.36 -16.64
C LEU A 450 -5.24 4.50 -17.80
N ASP A 451 -6.00 5.58 -17.82
CA ASP A 451 -7.01 5.88 -18.86
C ASP A 451 -6.34 6.29 -20.18
N LYS A 452 -5.11 6.84 -20.11
CA LYS A 452 -4.33 7.18 -21.30
C LYS A 452 -3.86 5.93 -22.07
N TYR A 453 -3.71 4.78 -21.39
CA TYR A 453 -3.24 3.53 -21.97
C TYR A 453 -4.22 2.36 -21.80
N PRO A 454 -5.45 2.44 -22.33
CA PRO A 454 -6.53 1.46 -22.04
C PRO A 454 -6.24 0.06 -22.59
N ASN A 455 -5.34 -0.07 -23.56
CA ASN A 455 -4.95 -1.35 -24.18
C ASN A 455 -3.72 -1.99 -23.52
N ILE A 456 -3.15 -1.36 -22.49
CA ILE A 456 -1.97 -1.82 -21.78
C ILE A 456 -2.34 -2.05 -20.32
N TYR A 457 -1.85 -3.13 -19.75
CA TYR A 457 -1.95 -3.37 -18.31
C TYR A 457 -0.77 -2.69 -17.62
N LEU A 458 -1.02 -1.47 -17.13
CA LEU A 458 -0.04 -0.67 -16.39
C LEU A 458 -0.27 -0.85 -14.89
N SER A 459 0.71 -1.39 -14.16
CA SER A 459 0.58 -1.70 -12.73
C SER A 459 1.93 -1.86 -12.04
N ILE A 460 1.90 -2.06 -10.72
CA ILE A 460 2.98 -2.74 -10.01
C ILE A 460 2.70 -4.25 -9.98
N PRO A 461 3.70 -5.13 -9.89
CA PRO A 461 3.47 -6.56 -9.66
C PRO A 461 2.81 -6.79 -8.30
N ARG A 462 2.13 -7.94 -8.14
CA ARG A 462 1.59 -8.31 -6.84
C ARG A 462 2.70 -8.39 -5.81
N THR A 463 2.52 -7.70 -4.69
CA THR A 463 3.54 -7.47 -3.67
C THR A 463 3.02 -7.79 -2.28
N VAL A 464 3.79 -8.54 -1.51
CA VAL A 464 3.59 -8.74 -0.07
C VAL A 464 4.88 -8.30 0.64
N VAL A 465 4.75 -7.45 1.64
CA VAL A 465 5.89 -6.96 2.41
C VAL A 465 5.88 -7.58 3.81
N VAL A 466 6.92 -8.31 4.15
CA VAL A 466 7.21 -8.73 5.52
C VAL A 466 7.91 -7.56 6.21
N THR A 467 7.25 -6.96 7.20
CA THR A 467 7.68 -5.70 7.81
C THR A 467 8.85 -5.85 8.79
N THR A 468 9.48 -4.75 9.15
CA THR A 468 10.72 -4.72 9.96
C THR A 468 10.58 -5.31 11.37
N ASP A 469 9.39 -5.34 11.95
CA ASP A 469 9.13 -5.99 13.25
C ASP A 469 9.31 -7.51 13.18
N GLN A 470 9.00 -8.15 12.05
CA GLN A 470 9.22 -9.57 11.84
C GLN A 470 10.71 -9.92 11.79
N PHE A 471 11.53 -9.03 11.23
CA PHE A 471 12.99 -9.16 11.26
C PHE A 471 13.54 -9.05 12.69
N SER A 472 13.13 -8.02 13.43
CA SER A 472 13.55 -7.83 14.82
C SER A 472 13.16 -9.03 15.69
N GLN A 473 11.92 -9.51 15.55
CA GLN A 473 11.45 -10.70 16.24
C GLN A 473 12.27 -11.96 15.91
N PHE A 474 12.61 -12.16 14.62
CA PHE A 474 13.44 -13.29 14.20
C PHE A 474 14.84 -13.26 14.86
N LEU A 475 15.46 -12.09 14.95
CA LEU A 475 16.77 -11.94 15.60
C LEU A 475 16.68 -12.22 17.11
N GLU A 476 15.67 -11.73 17.78
CA GLU A 476 15.42 -11.93 19.21
C GLU A 476 15.10 -13.40 19.52
N ASP A 477 14.14 -14.00 18.83
CA ASP A 477 13.69 -15.40 19.05
C ASP A 477 14.83 -16.41 18.86
N ASN A 478 15.82 -16.11 18.01
CA ASN A 478 16.93 -16.97 17.68
C ASN A 478 18.26 -16.57 18.35
N ALA A 479 18.25 -15.54 19.20
CA ALA A 479 19.44 -15.02 19.90
C ALA A 479 20.64 -14.75 18.96
N LEU A 480 20.38 -14.04 17.84
CA LEU A 480 21.37 -13.79 16.80
C LEU A 480 22.21 -12.51 17.03
N THR A 481 21.88 -11.69 18.02
CA THR A 481 22.46 -10.36 18.25
C THR A 481 24.00 -10.42 18.42
N ASP A 482 24.51 -11.41 19.13
CA ASP A 482 25.97 -11.57 19.37
C ASP A 482 26.71 -12.04 18.10
N ILE A 483 26.04 -12.82 17.24
CA ILE A 483 26.61 -13.37 16.00
C ILE A 483 26.78 -12.25 14.96
N ILE A 484 25.88 -11.29 14.97
CA ILE A 484 25.87 -10.13 14.06
C ILE A 484 27.14 -9.29 14.19
N SER A 485 27.63 -9.11 15.41
CA SER A 485 28.84 -8.34 15.72
C SER A 485 30.15 -9.05 15.32
N SER A 486 30.10 -10.33 14.96
CA SER A 486 31.28 -11.12 14.60
C SER A 486 31.76 -10.83 13.17
N GLU A 487 33.08 -10.91 12.93
CA GLU A 487 33.68 -10.85 11.58
C GLU A 487 33.70 -12.24 10.91
N MET A 488 32.53 -12.88 10.84
CA MET A 488 32.39 -14.21 10.26
C MET A 488 32.26 -14.10 8.72
N PRO A 489 32.80 -15.07 7.95
CA PRO A 489 32.56 -15.12 6.49
C PRO A 489 31.09 -15.24 6.16
N ASP A 490 30.63 -14.53 5.08
CA ASP A 490 29.24 -14.42 4.66
C ASP A 490 28.54 -15.77 4.50
N ASN A 491 29.21 -16.77 3.89
CA ASN A 491 28.66 -18.11 3.73
C ASN A 491 28.39 -18.83 5.05
N ASN A 492 29.20 -18.58 6.10
CA ASN A 492 28.97 -19.18 7.42
C ASN A 492 27.81 -18.49 8.13
N LEU A 493 27.72 -17.19 8.02
CA LEU A 493 26.60 -16.41 8.53
C LEU A 493 25.28 -16.85 7.88
N LEU A 494 25.27 -16.99 6.55
CA LEU A 494 24.11 -17.48 5.80
C LEU A 494 23.66 -18.87 6.28
N LYS A 495 24.60 -19.82 6.48
CA LYS A 495 24.27 -21.16 7.03
C LYS A 495 23.59 -21.08 8.38
N ILE A 496 24.04 -20.20 9.26
CA ILE A 496 23.42 -19.99 10.57
C ILE A 496 21.98 -19.51 10.40
N PHE A 497 21.75 -18.47 9.59
CA PHE A 497 20.41 -17.93 9.36
C PHE A 497 19.47 -18.99 8.76
N LEU A 498 19.94 -19.75 7.78
CA LEU A 498 19.16 -20.83 7.14
C LEU A 498 18.76 -21.93 8.14
N SER A 499 19.58 -22.19 9.16
CA SER A 499 19.30 -23.19 10.20
C SER A 499 18.25 -22.74 11.23
N LYS A 500 17.93 -21.45 11.30
CA LYS A 500 17.04 -20.89 12.32
C LYS A 500 15.55 -20.91 11.88
N PRO A 501 14.62 -21.26 12.78
CA PRO A 501 13.19 -21.27 12.45
C PRO A 501 12.64 -19.87 12.32
N LEU A 502 11.73 -19.69 11.36
CA LEU A 502 10.83 -18.53 11.31
C LEU A 502 9.68 -18.73 12.29
N SER A 503 9.02 -17.66 12.71
CA SER A 503 7.84 -17.76 13.58
C SER A 503 6.73 -18.58 12.90
N SER A 504 6.02 -19.40 13.67
CA SER A 504 4.96 -20.26 13.12
C SER A 504 3.86 -19.46 12.43
N GLU A 505 3.55 -18.26 12.92
CA GLU A 505 2.58 -17.36 12.32
C GLU A 505 3.03 -16.87 10.95
N LEU A 506 4.30 -16.46 10.81
CA LEU A 506 4.87 -16.04 9.53
C LEU A 506 4.83 -17.19 8.53
N VAL A 507 5.25 -18.41 8.91
CA VAL A 507 5.22 -19.58 8.02
C VAL A 507 3.80 -19.88 7.54
N LEU A 508 2.79 -19.82 8.40
CA LEU A 508 1.40 -20.00 8.04
C LEU A 508 0.90 -18.89 7.08
N ASN A 509 1.35 -17.66 7.25
CA ASN A 509 1.01 -16.57 6.35
C ASN A 509 1.68 -16.76 4.97
N LEU A 510 2.95 -17.19 4.94
CA LEU A 510 3.67 -17.51 3.70
C LEU A 510 3.04 -18.67 2.93
N SER A 511 2.48 -19.66 3.64
CA SER A 511 1.79 -20.79 3.01
C SER A 511 0.55 -20.35 2.20
N GLU A 512 -0.17 -19.31 2.63
CA GLU A 512 -1.29 -18.74 1.87
C GLU A 512 -0.81 -17.94 0.64
N ILE A 513 0.34 -17.28 0.74
CA ILE A 513 0.89 -16.51 -0.38
C ILE A 513 1.22 -17.41 -1.55
N ILE A 514 1.86 -18.56 -1.33
CA ILE A 514 2.20 -19.51 -2.39
C ILE A 514 0.97 -20.16 -3.03
N GLN A 515 -0.19 -20.19 -2.35
CA GLN A 515 -1.44 -20.65 -2.96
C GLN A 515 -2.00 -19.66 -3.99
N VAL A 516 -1.77 -18.36 -3.78
CA VAL A 516 -2.27 -17.30 -4.66
C VAL A 516 -1.27 -16.95 -5.74
N ILE A 517 0.03 -16.84 -5.42
CA ILE A 517 1.10 -16.54 -6.39
C ILE A 517 1.64 -17.86 -6.94
N ARG A 518 1.31 -18.16 -8.20
CA ARG A 518 1.76 -19.37 -8.90
C ARG A 518 2.94 -19.13 -9.85
N GLN A 519 3.18 -17.88 -10.20
CA GLN A 519 4.33 -17.45 -11.00
C GLN A 519 5.61 -17.44 -10.15
N PRO A 520 6.79 -17.36 -10.78
CA PRO A 520 8.03 -17.12 -10.05
C PRO A 520 7.95 -15.91 -9.11
N ILE A 521 8.71 -15.94 -8.04
CA ILE A 521 8.70 -14.94 -6.96
C ILE A 521 10.09 -14.33 -6.85
N SER A 522 10.18 -13.01 -6.76
CA SER A 522 11.37 -12.31 -6.28
C SER A 522 11.22 -11.94 -4.81
N VAL A 523 12.27 -12.16 -4.04
CA VAL A 523 12.36 -11.80 -2.63
C VAL A 523 13.49 -10.78 -2.51
N ARG A 524 13.11 -9.53 -2.22
CA ARG A 524 14.01 -8.36 -2.29
C ARG A 524 14.16 -7.71 -0.91
N SER A 525 15.35 -7.21 -0.64
CA SER A 525 15.59 -6.33 0.52
C SER A 525 14.76 -5.06 0.45
N SER A 526 14.33 -4.57 1.59
CA SER A 526 13.68 -3.27 1.75
C SER A 526 14.06 -2.66 3.09
N SER A 527 15.28 -2.19 3.18
CA SER A 527 15.81 -1.56 4.38
C SER A 527 15.21 -0.17 4.59
N LEU A 528 15.25 0.33 5.80
CA LEU A 528 14.84 1.70 6.11
C LEU A 528 15.75 2.75 5.45
N LEU A 529 17.04 2.42 5.28
CA LEU A 529 18.05 3.29 4.68
C LEU A 529 18.11 3.15 3.17
N GLU A 530 17.64 2.03 2.62
CA GLU A 530 17.54 1.82 1.18
C GLU A 530 16.52 2.80 0.58
N ASP A 531 16.85 3.43 -0.54
CA ASP A 531 16.07 4.49 -1.18
C ASP A 531 15.89 5.77 -0.33
N SER A 532 16.81 6.04 0.61
CA SER A 532 16.85 7.32 1.32
C SER A 532 17.24 8.47 0.38
N HIS A 533 16.74 9.70 0.66
CA HIS A 533 17.05 10.89 -0.14
C HIS A 533 18.53 11.31 -0.07
N PHE A 534 19.24 10.94 1.00
CA PHE A 534 20.58 11.47 1.28
C PHE A 534 21.70 10.46 1.02
N GLN A 535 21.49 9.19 1.34
CA GLN A 535 22.50 8.12 1.22
C GLN A 535 21.82 6.78 0.87
N PRO A 536 21.47 6.53 -0.42
CA PRO A 536 20.81 5.29 -0.80
C PRO A 536 21.77 4.09 -0.77
N PHE A 537 21.33 3.00 -0.16
CA PHE A 537 22.03 1.72 -0.05
C PHE A 537 21.76 0.81 -1.25
N ALA A 538 22.04 1.26 -2.46
CA ALA A 538 21.69 0.50 -3.66
C ALA A 538 22.66 -0.68 -3.90
N GLY A 539 22.10 -1.89 -4.13
CA GLY A 539 22.86 -3.10 -4.49
C GLY A 539 23.78 -3.62 -3.39
N VAL A 540 23.56 -3.24 -2.13
CA VAL A 540 24.32 -3.71 -0.96
C VAL A 540 23.79 -5.04 -0.45
N TYR A 541 22.49 -5.25 -0.54
CA TYR A 541 21.77 -6.41 -0.04
C TYR A 541 21.37 -7.37 -1.15
N GLU A 542 21.09 -8.62 -0.78
CA GLU A 542 20.77 -9.68 -1.73
C GLU A 542 19.31 -9.59 -2.26
N THR A 543 19.16 -10.07 -3.48
CA THR A 543 17.85 -10.31 -4.11
C THR A 543 17.79 -11.77 -4.53
N CYS A 544 16.71 -12.47 -4.19
CA CYS A 544 16.54 -13.89 -4.48
C CYS A 544 15.42 -14.06 -5.52
N MET A 545 15.65 -14.88 -6.54
CA MET A 545 14.66 -15.27 -7.54
C MET A 545 14.29 -16.74 -7.35
N ILE A 546 13.01 -17.02 -7.07
CA ILE A 546 12.49 -18.35 -6.81
C ILE A 546 11.64 -18.78 -8.01
N PRO A 547 11.91 -19.94 -8.64
CA PRO A 547 11.08 -20.49 -9.69
C PRO A 547 9.64 -20.76 -9.27
N ASN A 548 9.44 -21.01 -7.96
CA ASN A 548 8.15 -21.29 -7.35
C ASN A 548 7.45 -22.52 -7.98
N CYS A 549 8.24 -23.51 -8.35
CA CYS A 549 7.82 -24.78 -8.95
C CYS A 549 7.84 -25.90 -7.91
N GLY A 550 7.24 -27.05 -8.26
CA GLY A 550 7.19 -28.20 -7.36
C GLY A 550 5.95 -28.25 -6.46
N ASN A 551 6.02 -29.01 -5.37
CA ASN A 551 4.90 -29.14 -4.43
C ASN A 551 4.87 -27.98 -3.44
N ASP A 552 3.72 -27.79 -2.76
CA ASP A 552 3.51 -26.64 -1.87
C ASP A 552 4.53 -26.59 -0.70
N LYS A 553 5.00 -27.73 -0.20
CA LYS A 553 6.01 -27.76 0.85
C LYS A 553 7.36 -27.24 0.34
N GLN A 554 7.82 -27.74 -0.82
CA GLN A 554 9.06 -27.28 -1.44
C GLN A 554 9.02 -25.78 -1.71
N ARG A 555 7.95 -25.29 -2.32
CA ARG A 555 7.74 -23.86 -2.60
C ARG A 555 7.77 -23.01 -1.36
N LEU A 556 7.19 -23.51 -0.25
CA LEU A 556 7.21 -22.82 1.04
C LEU A 556 8.61 -22.80 1.65
N ASP A 557 9.30 -23.92 1.63
CA ASP A 557 10.66 -24.03 2.17
C ASP A 557 11.62 -23.10 1.42
N GLU A 558 11.57 -23.08 0.08
CA GLU A 558 12.36 -22.17 -0.76
C GLU A 558 12.07 -20.69 -0.47
N LEU A 559 10.79 -20.31 -0.26
CA LEU A 559 10.41 -18.94 0.10
C LEU A 559 10.94 -18.55 1.50
N CYS A 560 10.87 -19.47 2.47
CA CYS A 560 11.41 -19.26 3.79
C CYS A 560 12.93 -19.08 3.76
N ASP A 561 13.64 -19.86 2.94
CA ASP A 561 15.09 -19.76 2.79
C ASP A 561 15.52 -18.47 2.12
N ALA A 562 14.76 -18.00 1.13
CA ALA A 562 15.00 -16.71 0.51
C ALA A 562 14.82 -15.52 1.49
N ILE A 563 13.82 -15.57 2.35
CA ILE A 563 13.63 -14.54 3.39
C ILE A 563 14.82 -14.55 4.36
N ARG A 564 15.27 -15.73 4.81
CA ARG A 564 16.44 -15.87 5.67
C ARG A 564 17.72 -15.37 4.99
N CYS A 565 17.87 -15.62 3.70
CA CYS A 565 18.99 -15.14 2.90
C CYS A 565 19.01 -13.60 2.82
N VAL A 566 17.89 -12.98 2.52
CA VAL A 566 17.77 -11.51 2.50
C VAL A 566 18.06 -10.92 3.88
N TRP A 567 17.53 -11.51 4.95
CA TRP A 567 17.84 -11.07 6.31
C TRP A 567 19.30 -11.25 6.69
N ALA A 568 19.95 -12.35 6.28
CA ALA A 568 21.38 -12.57 6.50
C ALA A 568 22.23 -11.52 5.79
N SER A 569 21.84 -11.11 4.58
CA SER A 569 22.60 -10.15 3.76
C SER A 569 22.76 -8.77 4.40
N THR A 570 21.87 -8.42 5.36
CA THR A 570 22.01 -7.20 6.17
C THR A 570 23.36 -7.17 6.92
N PHE A 571 23.91 -8.31 7.21
CA PHE A 571 25.13 -8.46 8.01
C PHE A 571 26.33 -9.01 7.24
N PHE A 572 26.23 -9.11 5.91
CA PHE A 572 27.36 -9.49 5.05
C PHE A 572 28.45 -8.43 5.07
N ARG A 573 29.66 -8.83 4.72
CA ARG A 573 30.83 -7.96 4.71
C ARG A 573 30.58 -6.66 3.96
N ARG A 574 29.99 -6.75 2.77
CA ARG A 574 29.69 -5.58 1.93
C ARG A 574 28.76 -4.58 2.64
N ALA A 575 27.72 -5.07 3.32
CA ALA A 575 26.79 -4.23 4.08
C ALA A 575 27.47 -3.57 5.28
N LYS A 576 28.30 -4.33 6.02
CA LYS A 576 29.08 -3.82 7.16
C LYS A 576 30.09 -2.75 6.75
N GLU A 577 30.81 -2.95 5.65
CA GLU A 577 31.75 -1.97 5.10
C GLU A 577 31.04 -0.68 4.67
N TYR A 578 29.86 -0.81 4.07
CA TYR A 578 29.07 0.35 3.66
C TYR A 578 28.54 1.15 4.87
N LEU A 579 28.04 0.46 5.91
CA LEU A 579 27.59 1.10 7.15
C LEU A 579 28.74 1.81 7.87
N LYS A 580 29.93 1.22 7.89
CA LYS A 580 31.14 1.87 8.46
C LYS A 580 31.54 3.16 7.71
N ALA A 581 31.20 3.26 6.42
CA ALA A 581 31.48 4.44 5.61
C ALA A 581 30.41 5.54 5.78
N THR A 582 29.35 5.30 6.54
CA THR A 582 28.26 6.22 6.83
C THR A 582 28.13 6.44 8.33
N ASP A 583 27.46 7.53 8.75
CA ASP A 583 27.25 7.85 10.17
C ASP A 583 26.14 7.01 10.83
N HIS A 584 25.73 5.89 10.22
CA HIS A 584 24.66 5.03 10.73
C HIS A 584 25.19 3.90 11.60
N MET A 585 24.47 3.60 12.69
CA MET A 585 24.77 2.44 13.51
C MET A 585 24.15 1.18 12.90
N MET A 586 24.82 0.03 13.06
CA MET A 586 24.32 -1.26 12.56
C MET A 586 22.99 -1.68 13.21
N GLU A 587 22.74 -1.22 14.43
CA GLU A 587 21.51 -1.47 15.19
C GLU A 587 20.29 -0.72 14.64
N ASP A 588 20.52 0.38 13.92
CA ASP A 588 19.46 1.18 13.27
C ASP A 588 18.95 0.51 11.99
N GLU A 589 19.74 -0.42 11.42
CA GLU A 589 19.40 -1.09 10.18
C GLU A 589 18.36 -2.20 10.42
N LYS A 590 17.15 -1.97 9.96
CA LYS A 590 16.03 -2.93 10.06
C LYS A 590 15.55 -3.31 8.68
N MET A 591 15.52 -4.62 8.42
CA MET A 591 15.24 -5.17 7.11
C MET A 591 13.79 -5.65 6.98
N ALA A 592 12.97 -4.95 6.18
CA ALA A 592 11.75 -5.51 5.63
C ALA A 592 12.08 -6.32 4.36
N VAL A 593 11.19 -7.24 3.98
CA VAL A 593 11.35 -8.07 2.79
C VAL A 593 10.17 -7.89 1.85
N VAL A 594 10.45 -7.55 0.60
CA VAL A 594 9.44 -7.45 -0.47
C VAL A 594 9.37 -8.78 -1.21
N ILE A 595 8.25 -9.47 -1.09
CA ILE A 595 7.89 -10.67 -1.85
C ILE A 595 7.05 -10.21 -3.03
N GLN A 596 7.56 -10.41 -4.26
CA GLN A 596 6.93 -9.84 -5.44
C GLN A 596 6.82 -10.88 -6.56
N GLN A 597 5.68 -10.91 -7.24
CA GLN A 597 5.49 -11.72 -8.44
C GLN A 597 6.44 -11.26 -9.54
N VAL A 598 7.16 -12.20 -10.17
CA VAL A 598 8.07 -11.92 -11.26
C VAL A 598 7.31 -11.73 -12.57
N ILE A 599 7.54 -10.59 -13.22
CA ILE A 599 6.94 -10.28 -14.52
C ILE A 599 7.69 -11.05 -15.62
N GLY A 600 6.95 -11.57 -16.57
CA GLY A 600 7.48 -12.34 -17.69
C GLY A 600 6.53 -13.40 -18.18
N SER A 601 7.04 -14.26 -19.03
CA SER A 601 6.34 -15.44 -19.58
C SER A 601 7.25 -16.65 -19.59
N GLU A 602 6.63 -17.82 -19.63
CA GLU A 602 7.28 -19.11 -19.77
C GLU A 602 7.69 -19.32 -21.24
N HIS A 603 8.96 -19.63 -21.46
CA HIS A 603 9.59 -19.92 -22.72
C HIS A 603 10.36 -21.24 -22.60
N GLY A 604 9.69 -22.36 -22.86
CA GLY A 604 10.26 -23.69 -22.60
C GLY A 604 10.54 -23.94 -21.13
N SER A 605 11.81 -24.13 -20.78
CA SER A 605 12.26 -24.32 -19.38
C SER A 605 12.58 -23.03 -18.66
N TYR A 606 12.44 -21.90 -19.32
CA TYR A 606 12.87 -20.62 -18.78
C TYR A 606 11.73 -19.63 -18.63
N TRP A 607 11.86 -18.73 -17.65
CA TRP A 607 10.98 -17.60 -17.42
C TRP A 607 11.76 -16.29 -17.57
N TYR A 608 11.28 -15.39 -18.40
CA TYR A 608 11.85 -14.06 -18.56
C TYR A 608 10.85 -13.04 -19.14
N PRO A 609 11.01 -11.73 -18.86
CA PRO A 609 10.26 -10.67 -19.51
C PRO A 609 10.81 -10.39 -20.90
N ASN A 610 10.01 -9.76 -21.77
CA ASN A 610 10.49 -9.31 -23.07
C ASN A 610 11.46 -8.14 -22.96
N ILE A 611 11.20 -7.20 -22.04
CA ILE A 611 12.04 -6.02 -21.80
C ILE A 611 12.16 -5.82 -20.30
N SER A 612 13.36 -5.55 -19.83
CA SER A 612 13.62 -4.93 -18.54
C SER A 612 14.34 -3.62 -18.74
N GLY A 613 14.10 -2.66 -17.86
CA GLY A 613 14.78 -1.38 -18.01
C GLY A 613 14.84 -0.56 -16.73
N VAL A 614 15.75 0.39 -16.76
CA VAL A 614 15.89 1.46 -15.78
C VAL A 614 15.74 2.78 -16.52
N ALA A 615 15.01 3.71 -15.98
CA ALA A 615 14.89 5.05 -16.55
C ALA A 615 15.00 6.13 -15.47
N ARG A 616 15.59 7.26 -15.83
CA ARG A 616 15.84 8.44 -14.99
C ARG A 616 15.20 9.67 -15.58
N SER A 617 14.63 10.49 -14.74
CA SER A 617 14.07 11.77 -15.16
C SER A 617 15.12 12.83 -15.43
N LEU A 618 16.35 12.62 -14.95
CA LEU A 618 17.49 13.50 -15.23
C LEU A 618 18.56 12.72 -15.99
N ASN A 619 18.92 13.23 -17.17
CA ASN A 619 20.01 12.69 -17.99
C ASN A 619 21.30 13.46 -17.70
N TYR A 620 22.20 12.88 -16.94
CA TYR A 620 23.49 13.50 -16.61
C TYR A 620 24.45 13.58 -17.81
N TYR A 621 24.17 12.87 -18.90
CA TYR A 621 25.04 12.80 -20.09
C TYR A 621 24.21 12.91 -21.37
N PRO A 622 23.67 14.10 -21.66
CA PRO A 622 22.93 14.33 -22.91
C PRO A 622 23.82 14.20 -24.13
N ILE A 623 23.34 13.49 -25.14
CA ILE A 623 24.07 13.22 -26.37
C ILE A 623 23.28 13.73 -27.59
N GLY A 624 23.96 14.28 -28.58
CA GLY A 624 23.38 14.60 -29.89
C GLY A 624 22.21 15.59 -29.85
N GLY A 625 22.23 16.55 -28.93
CA GLY A 625 21.23 17.61 -28.78
C GLY A 625 20.09 17.27 -27.81
N GLU A 626 20.25 16.20 -27.04
CA GLU A 626 19.40 15.94 -25.86
C GLU A 626 19.65 16.99 -24.78
N LYS A 627 18.70 17.17 -23.89
CA LYS A 627 18.83 18.01 -22.71
C LYS A 627 18.80 17.15 -21.44
N PRO A 628 19.34 17.62 -20.31
CA PRO A 628 19.28 16.89 -19.04
C PRO A 628 17.86 16.48 -18.64
N GLU A 629 16.89 17.35 -18.85
CA GLU A 629 15.47 17.15 -18.54
C GLU A 629 14.73 16.18 -19.47
N ASP A 630 15.33 15.79 -20.61
CA ASP A 630 14.73 14.80 -21.52
C ASP A 630 14.69 13.39 -20.92
N GLY A 631 15.43 13.16 -19.83
CA GLY A 631 15.58 11.88 -19.20
C GLY A 631 16.42 10.90 -20.02
N VAL A 632 16.68 9.73 -19.46
CA VAL A 632 17.40 8.64 -20.12
C VAL A 632 16.84 7.28 -19.67
N GLY A 633 16.76 6.32 -20.58
CA GLY A 633 16.39 4.94 -20.31
C GLY A 633 17.43 3.96 -20.81
N MET A 634 17.61 2.87 -20.07
CA MET A 634 18.44 1.72 -20.41
C MET A 634 17.56 0.50 -20.53
N LEU A 635 17.67 -0.27 -21.60
CA LEU A 635 16.89 -1.47 -21.88
C LEU A 635 17.78 -2.71 -21.97
N SER A 636 17.25 -3.83 -21.55
CA SER A 636 17.80 -5.16 -21.73
C SER A 636 16.71 -6.13 -22.14
N PHE A 637 17.02 -7.11 -22.96
CA PHE A 637 16.20 -8.28 -23.21
C PHE A 637 16.40 -9.28 -22.07
N GLY A 638 15.33 -9.91 -21.60
CA GLY A 638 15.35 -10.76 -20.40
C GLY A 638 15.36 -9.97 -19.12
N PHE A 639 15.92 -10.52 -18.04
CA PHE A 639 16.01 -9.84 -16.75
C PHE A 639 16.99 -8.66 -16.77
N GLY A 640 16.70 -7.66 -15.96
CA GLY A 640 17.44 -6.40 -15.90
C GLY A 640 18.82 -6.47 -15.23
N LYS A 641 19.33 -7.65 -14.87
CA LYS A 641 20.66 -7.80 -14.26
C LYS A 641 21.77 -7.17 -15.11
N SER A 642 21.71 -7.31 -16.43
CA SER A 642 22.63 -6.64 -17.33
C SER A 642 22.64 -5.12 -17.23
N VAL A 643 21.50 -4.50 -16.87
CA VAL A 643 21.41 -3.04 -16.69
C VAL A 643 22.12 -2.61 -15.40
N VAL A 644 21.99 -3.42 -14.36
CA VAL A 644 22.53 -3.13 -13.03
C VAL A 644 24.02 -3.42 -12.93
N ASP A 645 24.49 -4.50 -13.56
CA ASP A 645 25.87 -4.99 -13.48
C ASP A 645 26.77 -4.46 -14.60
N ASN A 646 26.40 -3.38 -15.30
CA ASN A 646 27.18 -2.79 -16.39
C ASN A 646 27.39 -3.70 -17.62
N GLY A 647 26.46 -4.62 -17.89
CA GLY A 647 26.45 -5.42 -19.11
C GLY A 647 26.13 -4.59 -20.37
N SER A 648 26.02 -5.28 -21.51
CA SER A 648 25.58 -4.66 -22.77
C SER A 648 24.10 -4.26 -22.67
N VAL A 649 23.81 -2.96 -22.67
CA VAL A 649 22.47 -2.38 -22.55
C VAL A 649 22.16 -1.44 -23.70
N PHE A 650 20.91 -1.27 -24.02
CA PHE A 650 20.45 -0.36 -25.05
C PHE A 650 19.95 0.96 -24.42
N ARG A 651 20.65 2.07 -24.72
CA ARG A 651 20.28 3.40 -24.24
C ARG A 651 19.28 4.07 -25.17
N PHE A 652 18.26 4.73 -24.63
CA PHE A 652 17.32 5.56 -25.38
C PHE A 652 16.92 6.83 -24.59
N SER A 653 16.49 7.85 -25.34
CA SER A 653 15.85 9.01 -24.72
C SER A 653 14.33 8.86 -24.76
N PRO A 654 13.61 8.96 -23.62
CA PRO A 654 12.14 8.91 -23.59
C PRO A 654 11.50 10.02 -24.44
N THR A 655 12.16 11.18 -24.55
CA THR A 655 11.68 12.32 -25.36
C THR A 655 12.03 12.17 -26.84
N HIS A 656 13.15 11.51 -27.17
CA HIS A 656 13.64 11.33 -28.54
C HIS A 656 13.88 9.86 -28.91
N PRO A 657 12.90 8.93 -28.78
CA PRO A 657 13.13 7.49 -28.89
C PRO A 657 13.62 7.02 -30.27
N LYS A 658 13.35 7.78 -31.32
CA LYS A 658 13.72 7.45 -32.72
C LYS A 658 15.18 7.77 -33.08
N ARG A 659 15.98 8.30 -32.13
CA ARG A 659 17.40 8.63 -32.34
C ARG A 659 18.30 7.64 -31.58
N PRO A 660 18.49 6.40 -32.04
CA PRO A 660 19.38 5.46 -31.37
C PRO A 660 20.81 5.87 -31.53
N VAL A 661 21.53 6.11 -30.46
CA VAL A 661 22.91 6.56 -30.42
C VAL A 661 23.90 5.45 -30.81
N GLN A 662 23.57 4.21 -30.53
CA GLN A 662 24.45 3.04 -30.61
C GLN A 662 24.77 2.60 -32.04
N PHE A 663 24.03 3.04 -33.07
CA PHE A 663 24.27 2.67 -34.47
C PHE A 663 24.97 3.75 -35.28
N LEU A 664 25.34 4.88 -34.68
CA LEU A 664 25.99 5.99 -35.40
C LEU A 664 27.47 5.74 -35.72
N GLY A 665 28.12 4.70 -35.18
CA GLY A 665 29.55 4.44 -35.30
C GLY A 665 29.96 3.21 -36.11
N GLY A 666 29.07 2.45 -36.69
CA GLY A 666 29.40 1.30 -37.55
C GLY A 666 30.10 0.10 -36.86
N THR A 667 30.28 0.12 -35.56
CA THR A 667 30.90 -0.97 -34.81
C THR A 667 29.86 -1.81 -34.06
N GLN A 668 29.79 -3.08 -34.40
CA GLN A 668 28.93 -4.14 -33.83
C GLN A 668 29.20 -4.47 -32.35
N SER A 669 30.06 -3.70 -31.66
CA SER A 669 30.63 -4.09 -30.36
C SER A 669 29.70 -3.95 -29.16
N SER A 670 28.48 -3.39 -29.35
CA SER A 670 27.54 -3.18 -28.24
C SER A 670 26.19 -3.93 -28.35
N ALA A 671 26.12 -4.91 -29.28
CA ALA A 671 24.89 -5.70 -29.37
C ALA A 671 24.79 -6.70 -28.20
N GLN A 672 23.64 -6.74 -27.54
CA GLN A 672 23.36 -7.74 -26.52
C GLN A 672 23.26 -9.12 -27.19
N ASN A 673 24.21 -10.00 -26.89
CA ASN A 673 24.24 -11.38 -27.41
C ASN A 673 23.74 -12.40 -26.38
N ASN A 674 23.78 -12.03 -25.10
CA ASN A 674 23.39 -12.88 -23.98
C ASN A 674 22.32 -12.18 -23.13
N PHE A 675 21.49 -12.94 -22.45
CA PHE A 675 20.44 -12.43 -21.57
C PHE A 675 20.28 -13.28 -20.33
N TYR A 676 19.76 -12.70 -19.25
CA TYR A 676 19.47 -13.43 -18.04
C TYR A 676 18.04 -13.97 -18.04
N ALA A 677 17.89 -15.25 -17.64
CA ALA A 677 16.62 -15.93 -17.50
C ALA A 677 16.59 -16.76 -16.22
N LEU A 678 15.40 -17.07 -15.72
CA LEU A 678 15.19 -17.94 -14.56
C LEU A 678 14.83 -19.34 -15.05
N ASN A 679 15.60 -20.34 -14.63
CA ASN A 679 15.33 -21.73 -14.95
C ASN A 679 14.20 -22.27 -14.05
N LEU A 680 13.12 -22.78 -14.67
CA LEU A 680 11.96 -23.31 -13.96
C LEU A 680 12.13 -24.77 -13.49
N ASN A 681 13.17 -25.46 -13.93
CA ASN A 681 13.44 -26.86 -13.58
C ASN A 681 14.42 -27.01 -12.42
N THR A 682 15.09 -25.93 -12.02
CA THR A 682 16.01 -25.92 -10.87
C THR A 682 15.28 -25.39 -9.64
N GLY A 683 15.50 -25.96 -8.46
CA GLY A 683 15.05 -25.40 -7.19
C GLY A 683 15.84 -24.15 -6.80
N TYR A 684 15.42 -23.49 -5.74
CA TYR A 684 16.15 -22.36 -5.16
C TYR A 684 17.08 -22.84 -4.04
N HIS A 685 18.38 -22.63 -4.21
CA HIS A 685 19.42 -23.04 -3.24
C HIS A 685 20.45 -21.92 -3.02
N PRO A 686 20.31 -21.08 -1.97
CA PRO A 686 21.12 -19.87 -1.80
C PRO A 686 22.62 -20.11 -1.56
N LEU A 687 23.04 -21.35 -1.27
CA LEU A 687 24.43 -21.73 -1.06
C LEU A 687 25.11 -22.33 -2.31
N GLU A 688 24.41 -22.47 -3.42
CA GLU A 688 24.95 -23.05 -4.65
C GLU A 688 25.67 -22.02 -5.53
N LYS A 689 26.29 -22.51 -6.63
CA LYS A 689 27.19 -21.74 -7.48
C LYS A 689 26.60 -20.49 -8.13
N ASP A 690 25.30 -20.49 -8.42
CA ASP A 690 24.62 -19.37 -9.12
C ASP A 690 24.22 -18.26 -8.16
N GLY A 691 24.56 -18.42 -6.87
CA GLY A 691 24.33 -17.44 -5.82
C GLY A 691 22.84 -17.22 -5.51
N PRO A 692 22.54 -16.25 -4.65
CA PRO A 692 21.17 -15.96 -4.21
C PRO A 692 20.22 -15.53 -5.33
N GLU A 693 20.73 -14.91 -6.39
CA GLU A 693 19.90 -14.40 -7.50
C GLU A 693 19.31 -15.49 -8.38
N ASN A 694 19.94 -16.67 -8.46
CA ASN A 694 19.42 -17.84 -9.21
C ASN A 694 19.04 -17.53 -10.68
N LEU A 695 19.83 -16.69 -11.35
CA LEU A 695 19.62 -16.33 -12.75
C LEU A 695 20.72 -16.93 -13.62
N GLU A 696 20.33 -17.56 -14.71
CA GLU A 696 21.24 -18.13 -15.71
C GLU A 696 21.49 -17.13 -16.85
N LEU A 697 22.75 -17.04 -17.30
CA LEU A 697 23.11 -16.27 -18.48
C LEU A 697 23.01 -17.18 -19.72
N LEU A 698 22.12 -16.86 -20.63
CA LEU A 698 21.83 -17.63 -21.84
C LEU A 698 22.26 -16.86 -23.10
N ASP A 699 22.67 -17.60 -24.12
CA ASP A 699 22.90 -17.06 -25.46
C ASP A 699 21.57 -16.72 -26.15
N LEU A 700 21.58 -15.71 -27.01
CA LEU A 700 20.39 -15.27 -27.74
C LEU A 700 19.79 -16.39 -28.63
N GLU A 701 20.61 -17.37 -29.05
CA GLU A 701 20.14 -18.58 -29.76
C GLU A 701 19.09 -19.38 -28.99
N GLU A 702 19.12 -19.36 -27.66
CA GLU A 702 18.06 -20.00 -26.85
C GLU A 702 16.71 -19.28 -27.03
N ALA A 703 16.71 -17.96 -27.11
CA ALA A 703 15.51 -17.17 -27.37
C ALA A 703 14.99 -17.33 -28.80
N GLU A 704 15.85 -17.67 -29.76
CA GLU A 704 15.43 -17.95 -31.16
C GLU A 704 14.53 -19.18 -31.27
N LYS A 705 14.59 -20.11 -30.31
CA LYS A 705 13.64 -21.24 -30.20
C LYS A 705 12.22 -20.77 -29.87
N HIS A 706 12.08 -19.55 -29.36
CA HIS A 706 10.82 -18.90 -28.95
C HIS A 706 10.66 -17.55 -29.66
N PRO A 707 10.44 -17.51 -30.98
CA PRO A 707 10.50 -16.30 -31.79
C PRO A 707 9.47 -15.24 -31.38
N GLU A 708 8.41 -15.62 -30.69
CA GLU A 708 7.44 -14.66 -30.07
C GLU A 708 8.08 -13.74 -29.02
N SER A 709 9.13 -14.22 -28.33
CA SER A 709 9.84 -13.41 -27.32
C SER A 709 10.69 -12.30 -27.95
N LEU A 710 11.18 -12.53 -29.17
CA LEU A 710 12.04 -11.61 -29.92
C LEU A 710 11.24 -10.64 -30.81
N ARG A 711 9.93 -10.87 -30.97
CA ARG A 711 9.08 -10.04 -31.83
C ARG A 711 9.10 -8.58 -31.35
N TYR A 712 9.32 -7.65 -32.25
CA TYR A 712 9.47 -6.21 -32.02
C TYR A 712 10.77 -5.77 -31.30
N ILE A 713 11.59 -6.71 -30.82
CA ILE A 713 12.80 -6.47 -30.04
C ILE A 713 14.06 -6.70 -30.87
N ALA A 714 14.10 -7.80 -31.65
CA ALA A 714 15.23 -8.18 -32.45
C ALA A 714 15.06 -7.78 -33.93
N SER A 715 16.19 -7.56 -34.58
CA SER A 715 16.35 -7.41 -36.04
C SER A 715 17.27 -8.49 -36.55
N THR A 716 17.25 -8.78 -37.85
CA THR A 716 18.17 -9.72 -38.47
C THR A 716 19.31 -8.96 -39.16
N TYR A 717 20.54 -9.31 -38.81
CA TYR A 717 21.74 -8.81 -39.43
C TYR A 717 22.31 -9.81 -40.46
N ASP A 718 22.46 -9.37 -41.66
CA ASP A 718 23.11 -10.15 -42.72
C ASP A 718 24.62 -9.78 -42.77
N ARG A 719 25.48 -10.73 -42.49
CA ARG A 719 26.94 -10.55 -42.47
C ARG A 719 27.53 -10.33 -43.86
N GLU A 720 26.88 -10.87 -44.92
CA GLU A 720 27.39 -10.77 -46.28
C GLU A 720 27.12 -9.38 -46.86
N THR A 721 25.95 -8.84 -46.66
CA THR A 721 25.53 -7.54 -47.16
C THR A 721 25.78 -6.39 -46.20
N GLY A 722 26.08 -6.68 -44.94
CA GLY A 722 26.18 -5.68 -43.87
C GLY A 722 24.86 -5.00 -43.56
N SER A 723 23.74 -5.53 -44.05
CA SER A 723 22.42 -4.92 -43.92
C SER A 723 21.67 -5.41 -42.67
N LEU A 724 20.95 -4.51 -42.04
CA LEU A 724 20.05 -4.81 -40.92
C LEU A 724 18.60 -4.81 -41.43
N THR A 725 17.94 -5.95 -41.29
CA THR A 725 16.51 -6.13 -41.64
C THR A 725 15.68 -6.21 -40.34
N GLU A 726 14.68 -5.38 -40.25
CA GLU A 726 13.83 -5.29 -39.05
C GLU A 726 12.76 -6.39 -38.99
N SER A 727 13.15 -7.60 -39.36
CA SER A 727 12.28 -8.79 -39.33
C SER A 727 13.06 -9.97 -38.78
N ILE A 728 12.53 -10.65 -37.79
CA ILE A 728 13.07 -11.89 -37.24
C ILE A 728 12.87 -13.10 -38.16
N ARG A 729 12.06 -12.95 -39.23
CA ARG A 729 11.79 -14.04 -40.20
C ARG A 729 12.85 -14.19 -41.26
N SER A 730 13.73 -13.19 -41.43
CA SER A 730 14.82 -13.23 -42.39
C SER A 730 15.92 -14.20 -41.95
N VAL A 731 16.63 -14.81 -42.91
CA VAL A 731 17.79 -15.65 -42.62
C VAL A 731 18.96 -14.71 -42.25
N GLY A 732 19.65 -15.03 -41.18
CA GLY A 732 20.78 -14.22 -40.69
C GLY A 732 20.82 -14.20 -39.15
N HIS A 733 21.86 -13.56 -38.60
CA HIS A 733 22.09 -13.47 -37.16
C HIS A 733 21.10 -12.48 -36.49
N LYS A 734 20.48 -12.89 -35.41
CA LYS A 734 19.54 -12.03 -34.67
C LYS A 734 20.31 -11.08 -33.74
N VAL A 735 19.89 -9.81 -33.72
CA VAL A 735 20.52 -8.76 -32.94
C VAL A 735 19.43 -8.00 -32.21
N ILE A 736 19.60 -7.76 -30.93
CA ILE A 736 18.68 -6.94 -30.13
C ILE A 736 18.85 -5.46 -30.52
N THR A 737 17.78 -4.84 -31.01
CA THR A 737 17.79 -3.45 -31.49
C THR A 737 16.70 -2.60 -30.87
N PHE A 738 15.67 -3.21 -30.32
CA PHE A 738 14.45 -2.55 -29.86
C PHE A 738 13.78 -1.63 -30.92
N ASN A 739 14.14 -1.72 -32.18
CA ASN A 739 13.65 -0.85 -33.25
C ASN A 739 12.12 -0.95 -33.41
N GLY A 740 11.56 -2.15 -33.31
CA GLY A 740 10.10 -2.34 -33.37
C GLY A 740 9.35 -1.53 -32.31
N ILE A 741 9.94 -1.35 -31.13
CA ILE A 741 9.40 -0.59 -30.00
C ILE A 741 9.70 0.90 -30.15
N LEU A 742 10.99 1.26 -30.29
CA LEU A 742 11.42 2.67 -30.18
C LEU A 742 11.22 3.46 -31.49
N LYS A 743 11.39 2.83 -32.65
CA LYS A 743 11.27 3.49 -33.94
C LYS A 743 9.86 3.38 -34.54
N TYR A 744 9.24 2.20 -34.42
CA TYR A 744 7.92 1.91 -35.01
C TYR A 744 6.77 1.93 -34.04
N ASP A 745 7.03 2.14 -32.75
CA ASP A 745 6.00 2.29 -31.69
C ASP A 745 5.02 1.11 -31.59
N ALA A 746 5.52 -0.12 -31.84
CA ALA A 746 4.69 -1.33 -31.70
C ALA A 746 4.17 -1.52 -30.26
N PHE A 747 4.85 -0.93 -29.30
CA PHE A 747 4.44 -0.75 -27.92
C PHE A 747 4.90 0.63 -27.46
N PRO A 748 4.06 1.48 -26.87
CA PRO A 748 4.39 2.90 -26.57
C PRO A 748 5.29 3.06 -25.34
N LEU A 749 6.41 2.31 -25.31
CA LEU A 749 7.32 2.26 -24.17
C LEU A 749 7.85 3.64 -23.79
N ALA A 750 8.33 4.40 -24.78
CA ALA A 750 8.93 5.71 -24.51
C ALA A 750 7.94 6.70 -23.93
N SER A 751 6.69 6.69 -24.43
CA SER A 751 5.60 7.55 -23.92
C SER A 751 5.22 7.17 -22.49
N ILE A 752 5.08 5.86 -22.17
CA ILE A 752 4.78 5.38 -20.83
C ILE A 752 5.88 5.77 -19.86
N VAL A 753 7.15 5.52 -20.22
CA VAL A 753 8.30 5.87 -19.38
C VAL A 753 8.35 7.37 -19.12
N LYS A 754 8.16 8.18 -20.15
CA LYS A 754 8.14 9.66 -20.02
C LYS A 754 7.05 10.11 -19.04
N ASP A 755 5.82 9.65 -19.25
CA ASP A 755 4.69 10.04 -18.40
C ASP A 755 4.89 9.62 -16.93
N ILE A 756 5.47 8.42 -16.69
CA ILE A 756 5.76 7.95 -15.32
C ILE A 756 6.89 8.77 -14.69
N LEU A 757 7.93 9.12 -15.45
CA LEU A 757 9.01 9.96 -14.96
C LEU A 757 8.52 11.37 -14.61
N GLU A 758 7.65 11.97 -15.41
CA GLU A 758 7.02 13.25 -15.14
C GLU A 758 6.11 13.16 -13.89
N LEU A 759 5.25 12.13 -13.82
CA LEU A 759 4.37 11.89 -12.68
C LEU A 759 5.16 11.73 -11.37
N GLY A 760 6.16 10.85 -11.37
CA GLY A 760 6.94 10.56 -10.18
C GLY A 760 7.81 11.75 -9.74
N THR A 761 8.40 12.49 -10.68
CA THR A 761 9.16 13.71 -10.39
C THR A 761 8.26 14.77 -9.75
N HIS A 762 7.05 14.97 -10.28
CA HIS A 762 6.08 15.88 -9.68
C HIS A 762 5.66 15.44 -8.28
N ALA A 763 5.34 14.15 -8.12
CA ALA A 763 4.84 13.60 -6.85
C ALA A 763 5.91 13.54 -5.75
N MET A 764 7.18 13.30 -6.09
CA MET A 764 8.31 13.28 -5.15
C MET A 764 9.02 14.65 -5.02
N SER A 765 8.71 15.62 -5.89
CA SER A 765 9.34 16.95 -5.94
C SER A 765 10.87 16.89 -6.11
N THR A 766 11.40 15.82 -6.71
CA THR A 766 12.82 15.59 -6.96
C THR A 766 12.99 14.70 -8.20
N PRO A 767 14.13 14.76 -8.90
CA PRO A 767 14.43 13.80 -9.94
C PRO A 767 14.36 12.36 -9.42
N ILE A 768 13.87 11.46 -10.27
CA ILE A 768 13.61 10.07 -9.91
C ILE A 768 14.28 9.08 -10.86
N GLU A 769 14.46 7.88 -10.34
CA GLU A 769 14.77 6.67 -11.10
C GLU A 769 13.66 5.65 -10.93
N ILE A 770 13.34 4.95 -12.02
CA ILE A 770 12.38 3.85 -12.04
C ILE A 770 13.02 2.59 -12.61
N GLU A 771 12.65 1.43 -12.03
CA GLU A 771 12.88 0.11 -12.61
C GLU A 771 11.56 -0.44 -13.14
N PHE A 772 11.58 -1.06 -14.31
CA PHE A 772 10.37 -1.61 -14.93
C PHE A 772 10.65 -2.89 -15.72
N ALA A 773 9.59 -3.66 -15.93
CA ALA A 773 9.58 -4.82 -16.81
C ALA A 773 8.36 -4.78 -17.73
N VAL A 774 8.53 -5.30 -18.95
CA VAL A 774 7.45 -5.39 -19.95
C VAL A 774 7.27 -6.82 -20.40
N ASN A 775 6.03 -7.28 -20.39
CA ASN A 775 5.63 -8.55 -20.96
C ASN A 775 4.65 -8.32 -22.12
N LEU A 776 5.13 -8.50 -23.33
CA LEU A 776 4.35 -8.32 -24.57
C LEU A 776 3.41 -9.51 -24.83
N ASN A 777 3.67 -10.66 -24.22
CA ASN A 777 3.04 -11.95 -24.51
C ASN A 777 2.13 -12.45 -23.38
N ARG A 778 1.59 -11.55 -22.56
CA ARG A 778 0.71 -11.92 -21.45
C ARG A 778 -0.49 -12.77 -21.91
N LYS A 779 -0.70 -13.92 -21.26
CA LYS A 779 -1.76 -14.87 -21.64
C LYS A 779 -3.17 -14.46 -21.17
N ALA A 780 -3.28 -13.83 -20.00
CA ALA A 780 -4.56 -13.39 -19.45
C ALA A 780 -4.37 -12.22 -18.46
N PRO A 781 -5.10 -11.11 -18.59
CA PRO A 781 -5.81 -10.69 -19.81
C PRO A 781 -4.86 -10.51 -21.00
N LYS A 782 -5.32 -10.76 -22.23
CA LYS A 782 -4.52 -10.66 -23.47
C LYS A 782 -4.16 -9.21 -23.83
N LYS A 783 -3.52 -8.48 -22.89
CA LYS A 783 -3.02 -7.14 -23.10
C LYS A 783 -1.54 -7.14 -22.74
N PRO A 784 -0.67 -6.44 -23.49
CA PRO A 784 0.70 -6.21 -23.06
C PRO A 784 0.74 -5.60 -21.67
N GLU A 785 1.75 -5.95 -20.90
CA GLU A 785 1.91 -5.52 -19.51
C GLU A 785 3.17 -4.68 -19.37
N PHE A 786 3.02 -3.50 -18.75
CA PHE A 786 4.12 -2.69 -18.23
C PHE A 786 4.01 -2.67 -16.72
N SER A 787 5.02 -3.17 -16.04
CA SER A 787 5.05 -3.23 -14.59
C SER A 787 6.21 -2.43 -14.02
N LEU A 788 5.89 -1.54 -13.08
CA LEU A 788 6.86 -0.76 -12.34
C LEU A 788 7.37 -1.57 -11.16
N LEU A 789 8.69 -1.82 -11.11
CA LEU A 789 9.33 -2.70 -10.12
C LEU A 789 9.90 -1.93 -8.93
N GLN A 790 10.31 -0.68 -9.15
CA GLN A 790 10.83 0.21 -8.12
C GLN A 790 10.72 1.67 -8.59
N ILE A 791 10.58 2.57 -7.65
CA ILE A 791 10.75 4.02 -7.84
C ILE A 791 11.56 4.55 -6.67
N ARG A 792 12.50 5.42 -6.96
CA ARG A 792 13.32 6.08 -5.93
C ARG A 792 13.73 7.49 -6.34
N PRO A 793 13.94 8.39 -5.38
CA PRO A 793 14.54 9.68 -5.64
C PRO A 793 16.01 9.51 -6.06
N ILE A 794 16.49 10.39 -6.91
CA ILE A 794 17.92 10.54 -7.20
C ILE A 794 18.50 11.50 -6.18
N ALA A 795 19.53 11.07 -5.43
CA ALA A 795 20.19 11.92 -4.46
C ALA A 795 20.87 13.10 -5.19
N GLN A 796 20.48 14.31 -4.85
CA GLN A 796 21.18 15.53 -5.26
C GLN A 796 22.15 15.89 -4.12
N GLY A 797 23.45 16.02 -4.44
CA GLY A 797 24.44 16.50 -3.46
C GLY A 797 24.09 17.89 -2.94
N ASN A 798 24.56 18.23 -1.74
CA ASN A 798 24.28 19.50 -1.07
C ASN A 798 24.43 20.68 -2.04
N GLU A 799 23.34 21.40 -2.29
CA GLU A 799 23.26 22.59 -3.11
C GLU A 799 23.99 23.74 -2.39
N GLU A 800 25.30 23.82 -2.53
CA GLU A 800 25.99 25.07 -2.29
C GLU A 800 26.19 25.82 -3.63
N ASN A 801 25.37 26.88 -3.79
CA ASN A 801 25.54 28.04 -4.63
C ASN A 801 26.21 27.91 -6.01
N ASP A 802 25.65 28.61 -6.98
CA ASP A 802 26.16 28.84 -8.35
C ASP A 802 27.71 28.97 -8.43
N VAL A 803 28.38 27.81 -8.56
CA VAL A 803 29.83 27.74 -8.72
C VAL A 803 30.19 28.30 -10.08
N GLN A 804 30.83 29.45 -10.11
CA GLN A 804 31.28 30.03 -11.36
C GLN A 804 32.68 29.56 -11.72
N ILE A 805 32.85 29.06 -12.94
CA ILE A 805 34.13 28.65 -13.52
C ILE A 805 34.52 29.69 -14.57
N SER A 806 35.65 30.36 -14.35
CA SER A 806 36.17 31.38 -15.26
C SER A 806 36.84 30.77 -16.49
N ASP A 807 36.96 31.53 -17.58
CA ASP A 807 37.65 31.07 -18.78
C ASP A 807 39.15 30.83 -18.53
N MET A 808 39.76 31.50 -17.58
CA MET A 808 41.13 31.28 -17.15
C MET A 808 41.28 29.90 -16.49
N GLU A 809 40.38 29.54 -15.56
CA GLU A 809 40.38 28.23 -14.90
C GLU A 809 40.16 27.10 -15.90
N ARG A 810 39.29 27.29 -16.91
CA ARG A 810 39.13 26.30 -18.01
C ARG A 810 40.40 26.07 -18.80
N LYS A 811 41.19 27.09 -19.05
CA LYS A 811 42.45 26.99 -19.81
C LYS A 811 43.59 26.40 -18.98
N GLU A 812 43.69 26.79 -17.74
CA GLU A 812 44.78 26.40 -16.84
C GLU A 812 44.54 25.05 -16.15
N SER A 813 43.31 24.55 -16.10
CA SER A 813 42.96 23.28 -15.46
C SER A 813 43.75 22.12 -16.10
N ILE A 814 44.03 21.11 -15.27
CA ILE A 814 44.51 19.78 -15.69
C ILE A 814 43.37 18.98 -16.27
N VAL A 815 42.22 19.00 -15.59
CA VAL A 815 40.97 18.39 -16.05
C VAL A 815 39.96 19.50 -16.28
N TYR A 816 39.42 19.56 -17.46
CA TYR A 816 38.14 20.23 -17.76
C TYR A 816 37.18 19.23 -18.34
N SER A 817 36.00 19.17 -17.82
CA SER A 817 34.93 18.32 -18.33
C SER A 817 33.64 19.11 -18.50
N ASN A 818 32.92 18.83 -19.59
CA ASN A 818 31.57 19.28 -19.86
C ASN A 818 30.56 18.15 -19.67
N VAL A 819 31.01 17.05 -19.03
CA VAL A 819 30.20 15.90 -18.66
C VAL A 819 30.50 15.52 -17.20
N ILE A 820 29.72 16.06 -16.30
CA ILE A 820 30.01 16.00 -14.88
C ILE A 820 28.79 15.60 -14.07
N MET A 821 29.05 15.16 -12.84
CA MET A 821 28.04 14.98 -11.81
C MET A 821 28.57 15.46 -10.47
N GLY A 822 27.72 16.11 -9.73
CA GLY A 822 28.04 16.81 -8.51
C GLY A 822 27.93 18.32 -8.69
N ASN A 823 27.93 19.07 -7.60
CA ASN A 823 27.94 20.53 -7.57
C ASN A 823 28.77 20.96 -6.36
N GLY A 824 29.53 22.03 -6.49
CA GLY A 824 30.29 22.58 -5.38
C GLY A 824 31.76 22.83 -5.66
N LYS A 825 32.48 23.19 -4.59
CA LYS A 825 33.91 23.49 -4.61
C LYS A 825 34.63 22.67 -3.53
N ILE A 826 35.70 21.94 -3.93
CA ILE A 826 36.59 21.20 -3.03
C ILE A 826 37.98 21.87 -3.08
N THR A 827 38.54 22.15 -1.90
CA THR A 827 39.83 22.83 -1.76
C THR A 827 40.69 22.27 -0.61
N ASP A 828 40.45 21.06 -0.19
CA ASP A 828 41.12 20.38 0.94
C ASP A 828 41.92 19.13 0.53
N ILE A 829 41.74 18.65 -0.70
CA ILE A 829 42.41 17.46 -1.23
C ILE A 829 43.81 17.86 -1.74
N LYS A 830 44.84 17.10 -1.32
CA LYS A 830 46.24 17.25 -1.78
C LYS A 830 46.74 16.05 -2.57
N ASP A 831 46.03 14.97 -2.55
CA ASP A 831 46.46 13.69 -3.11
C ASP A 831 45.70 13.40 -4.41
N LEU A 832 46.46 13.08 -5.48
CA LEU A 832 45.91 12.69 -6.78
C LEU A 832 46.52 11.36 -7.20
N ILE A 833 45.69 10.36 -7.43
CA ILE A 833 46.06 9.06 -7.96
C ILE A 833 45.59 8.99 -9.42
N TYR A 834 46.49 8.66 -10.34
CA TYR A 834 46.14 8.59 -11.75
C TYR A 834 46.81 7.44 -12.48
N ILE A 835 46.14 6.94 -13.52
CA ILE A 835 46.58 5.81 -14.34
C ILE A 835 47.71 6.20 -15.26
N LYS A 836 48.72 5.31 -15.41
CA LYS A 836 49.85 5.48 -16.33
C LYS A 836 49.40 5.14 -17.75
N GLN A 837 49.62 6.04 -18.70
CA GLN A 837 49.28 5.77 -20.11
C GLN A 837 50.16 4.70 -20.74
N GLU A 838 51.46 4.71 -20.36
CA GLU A 838 52.50 3.85 -20.96
C GLU A 838 52.31 2.35 -20.59
N THR A 839 51.72 2.08 -19.42
CA THR A 839 51.53 0.68 -18.93
C THR A 839 50.08 0.22 -18.98
N PHE A 840 49.19 1.02 -19.56
CA PHE A 840 47.77 0.68 -19.63
C PHE A 840 47.56 -0.50 -20.59
N ASP A 841 46.97 -1.56 -20.06
CA ASP A 841 46.59 -2.77 -20.78
C ASP A 841 45.18 -3.24 -20.31
N PRO A 842 44.17 -3.22 -21.19
CA PRO A 842 42.81 -3.64 -20.81
C PRO A 842 42.72 -5.08 -20.27
N ALA A 843 43.66 -5.94 -20.63
CA ALA A 843 43.70 -7.33 -20.09
C ALA A 843 44.12 -7.39 -18.62
N LYS A 844 44.59 -6.30 -18.02
CA LYS A 844 45.08 -6.23 -16.63
C LYS A 844 44.18 -5.47 -15.67
N MET A 845 42.93 -5.23 -16.02
CA MET A 845 41.97 -4.46 -15.21
C MET A 845 41.79 -5.02 -13.82
N HIS A 846 41.80 -6.36 -13.64
CA HIS A 846 41.74 -6.97 -12.31
C HIS A 846 42.99 -6.68 -11.44
N ALA A 847 44.17 -6.63 -12.06
CA ALA A 847 45.39 -6.23 -11.33
C ALA A 847 45.36 -4.77 -10.93
N MET A 848 44.81 -3.91 -11.80
CA MET A 848 44.59 -2.49 -11.48
C MET A 848 43.62 -2.29 -10.30
N ALA A 849 42.57 -3.10 -10.19
CA ALA A 849 41.65 -3.05 -9.04
C ALA A 849 42.35 -3.37 -7.70
N LEU A 850 43.24 -4.35 -7.69
CA LEU A 850 44.04 -4.70 -6.51
C LEU A 850 45.04 -3.59 -6.13
N GLU A 851 45.63 -2.94 -7.13
CA GLU A 851 46.52 -1.80 -6.89
C GLU A 851 45.76 -0.61 -6.29
N LEU A 852 44.56 -0.32 -6.79
CA LEU A 852 43.71 0.72 -6.22
C LEU A 852 43.29 0.40 -4.77
N ASP A 853 42.98 -0.86 -4.47
CA ASP A 853 42.65 -1.32 -3.11
C ASP A 853 43.80 -1.03 -2.14
N MET A 854 45.05 -1.36 -2.55
CA MET A 854 46.25 -1.09 -1.76
C MET A 854 46.49 0.40 -1.54
N LEU A 855 46.37 1.22 -2.61
CA LEU A 855 46.53 2.66 -2.51
C LEU A 855 45.46 3.30 -1.63
N ASN A 856 44.21 2.88 -1.78
CA ASN A 856 43.10 3.35 -0.95
C ASN A 856 43.29 2.97 0.52
N ALA A 857 43.76 1.75 0.82
CA ALA A 857 44.06 1.32 2.19
C ALA A 857 45.10 2.23 2.84
N ASN A 858 46.13 2.68 2.12
CA ASN A 858 47.08 3.66 2.63
C ASN A 858 46.44 5.00 2.94
N MET A 859 45.51 5.47 2.06
CA MET A 859 44.76 6.72 2.26
C MET A 859 43.78 6.63 3.44
N VAL A 860 43.18 5.46 3.67
CA VAL A 860 42.32 5.19 4.84
C VAL A 860 43.13 5.26 6.14
N LEU A 861 44.32 4.68 6.17
CA LEU A 861 45.21 4.72 7.34
C LEU A 861 45.71 6.14 7.64
N GLU A 862 45.89 6.99 6.59
CA GLU A 862 46.29 8.38 6.76
C GLU A 862 45.10 9.31 7.03
N GLU A 863 43.87 8.82 6.95
CA GLU A 863 42.62 9.59 7.04
C GLU A 863 42.53 10.73 6.01
N LYS A 864 43.08 10.53 4.81
CA LYS A 864 43.14 11.51 3.73
C LYS A 864 42.26 11.14 2.55
N ASP A 865 41.62 12.15 1.99
CA ASP A 865 40.86 12.02 0.76
C ASP A 865 41.73 12.31 -0.46
N TYR A 866 41.39 11.74 -1.62
CA TYR A 866 42.13 11.92 -2.86
C TYR A 866 41.23 12.10 -4.10
N ALA A 867 41.80 12.64 -5.18
CA ALA A 867 41.18 12.61 -6.48
C ALA A 867 41.75 11.42 -7.30
N LEU A 868 40.89 10.76 -8.08
CA LEU A 868 41.23 9.57 -8.86
C LEU A 868 40.96 9.78 -10.34
N ILE A 869 41.99 9.51 -11.19
CA ILE A 869 41.87 9.52 -12.65
C ILE A 869 42.09 8.10 -13.16
N VAL A 870 41.13 7.54 -13.88
CA VAL A 870 41.16 6.16 -14.39
C VAL A 870 40.80 6.10 -15.86
N ALA A 871 41.19 5.01 -16.53
CA ALA A 871 40.73 4.70 -17.88
C ALA A 871 39.55 3.72 -17.86
N GLY A 872 38.50 4.02 -18.61
CA GLY A 872 37.30 3.20 -18.67
C GLY A 872 36.38 3.40 -17.50
N ARG A 873 35.42 2.49 -17.32
CA ARG A 873 34.42 2.53 -16.27
C ARG A 873 34.95 1.99 -14.97
N LEU A 874 34.62 2.63 -13.86
CA LEU A 874 34.84 2.07 -12.54
C LEU A 874 33.68 1.16 -12.11
N GLY A 875 33.98 0.08 -11.41
CA GLY A 875 33.00 -0.87 -10.91
C GLY A 875 32.33 -1.72 -11.99
N SER A 876 32.95 -1.85 -13.15
CA SER A 876 32.47 -2.70 -14.25
C SER A 876 32.76 -4.17 -13.96
N CYS A 877 31.76 -5.04 -14.08
CA CYS A 877 31.97 -6.49 -14.02
C CYS A 877 32.67 -7.05 -15.26
N ASP A 878 32.63 -6.30 -16.38
CA ASP A 878 33.35 -6.64 -17.62
C ASP A 878 34.73 -5.93 -17.65
N PRO A 879 35.86 -6.65 -17.54
CA PRO A 879 37.19 -6.08 -17.56
C PRO A 879 37.52 -5.32 -18.85
N TRP A 880 36.84 -5.63 -19.96
CA TRP A 880 37.04 -4.92 -21.24
C TRP A 880 36.39 -3.55 -21.29
N LEU A 881 35.52 -3.24 -20.34
CA LEU A 881 34.84 -1.96 -20.23
C LEU A 881 35.45 -1.05 -19.15
N GLY A 882 36.18 -1.62 -18.19
CA GLY A 882 36.79 -0.83 -17.13
C GLY A 882 37.30 -1.62 -15.93
N ILE A 883 37.65 -0.93 -14.86
CA ILE A 883 38.31 -1.50 -13.70
C ILE A 883 37.24 -2.04 -12.73
N PRO A 884 37.25 -3.36 -12.39
CA PRO A 884 36.23 -3.98 -11.55
C PRO A 884 36.45 -3.75 -10.05
N VAL A 885 36.36 -2.50 -9.61
CA VAL A 885 36.49 -2.12 -8.19
C VAL A 885 35.14 -2.12 -7.48
N SER A 886 35.13 -2.46 -6.21
CA SER A 886 34.04 -2.17 -5.28
C SER A 886 34.25 -0.79 -4.65
N TRP A 887 33.18 -0.22 -4.06
CA TRP A 887 33.29 1.08 -3.38
C TRP A 887 34.32 1.06 -2.25
N SER A 888 34.42 -0.03 -1.47
CA SER A 888 35.39 -0.15 -0.38
C SER A 888 36.83 0.02 -0.82
N GLN A 889 37.14 -0.35 -2.05
CA GLN A 889 38.48 -0.25 -2.64
C GLN A 889 38.89 1.17 -3.09
N ILE A 890 37.95 2.12 -3.08
CA ILE A 890 38.16 3.54 -3.43
C ILE A 890 37.41 4.48 -2.47
N SER A 891 37.11 4.06 -1.28
CA SER A 891 36.24 4.75 -0.32
C SER A 891 36.69 6.17 0.06
N ARG A 892 38.00 6.50 -0.05
CA ARG A 892 38.53 7.85 0.17
C ARG A 892 38.59 8.72 -1.08
N SER A 893 38.15 8.20 -2.22
CA SER A 893 38.08 9.00 -3.45
C SER A 893 36.88 9.97 -3.38
N ARG A 894 37.14 11.27 -3.38
CA ARG A 894 36.12 12.34 -3.36
C ARG A 894 35.84 12.90 -4.75
N VAL A 895 36.76 12.69 -5.69
CA VAL A 895 36.63 13.12 -7.06
C VAL A 895 37.12 12.01 -7.98
N ILE A 896 36.30 11.62 -8.93
CA ILE A 896 36.62 10.58 -9.91
C ILE A 896 36.54 11.14 -11.31
N VAL A 897 37.58 10.89 -12.08
CA VAL A 897 37.68 11.28 -13.50
C VAL A 897 37.86 10.02 -14.35
N GLU A 898 36.85 9.67 -15.11
CA GLU A 898 36.94 8.60 -16.11
C GLU A 898 37.43 9.18 -17.45
N THR A 899 38.44 8.55 -18.04
CA THR A 899 39.00 8.97 -19.34
C THR A 899 39.10 7.81 -20.32
N GLY A 900 39.14 8.11 -21.60
CA GLY A 900 39.48 7.16 -22.65
C GLY A 900 40.92 7.36 -23.16
N PHE A 901 41.50 6.29 -23.69
CA PHE A 901 42.80 6.34 -24.37
C PHE A 901 42.65 6.05 -25.87
N PRO A 902 43.63 6.42 -26.70
CA PRO A 902 43.64 5.98 -28.09
C PRO A 902 43.56 4.45 -28.19
N GLY A 903 42.55 3.96 -28.89
CA GLY A 903 42.28 2.52 -29.02
C GLY A 903 41.45 1.91 -27.87
N PHE A 904 41.20 2.64 -26.79
CA PHE A 904 40.32 2.20 -25.70
C PHE A 904 39.30 3.29 -25.37
N GLN A 905 38.13 3.14 -25.93
CA GLN A 905 37.03 4.09 -25.74
C GLN A 905 35.84 3.37 -25.14
N VAL A 906 35.42 3.84 -24.03
CA VAL A 906 34.31 3.25 -23.28
C VAL A 906 33.28 4.34 -22.96
N GLU A 907 32.02 4.03 -23.09
CA GLU A 907 30.95 4.92 -22.65
C GLU A 907 30.97 5.08 -21.12
N PRO A 908 30.59 6.26 -20.60
CA PRO A 908 30.61 6.53 -19.17
C PRO A 908 29.77 5.55 -18.35
N SER A 909 30.12 5.39 -17.09
CA SER A 909 29.39 4.55 -16.12
C SER A 909 28.02 5.15 -15.80
N GLN A 910 26.98 4.74 -16.51
CA GLN A 910 25.60 5.19 -16.26
C GLN A 910 24.73 4.01 -15.84
N GLY A 911 23.83 4.23 -14.87
CA GLY A 911 22.81 3.26 -14.51
C GLY A 911 23.23 2.16 -13.53
N THR A 912 24.45 2.19 -13.02
CA THR A 912 24.97 1.13 -12.17
C THR A 912 24.78 1.41 -10.68
N HIS A 913 24.71 0.36 -9.85
CA HIS A 913 24.73 0.49 -8.39
C HIS A 913 25.98 1.19 -7.88
N PHE A 914 27.13 0.92 -8.51
CA PHE A 914 28.39 1.58 -8.19
C PHE A 914 28.32 3.10 -8.41
N PHE A 915 27.79 3.51 -9.55
CA PHE A 915 27.60 4.93 -9.89
C PHE A 915 26.62 5.63 -8.95
N GLN A 916 25.56 4.95 -8.54
CA GLN A 916 24.58 5.48 -7.60
C GLN A 916 25.18 5.68 -6.20
N ASN A 917 26.00 4.75 -5.75
CA ASN A 917 26.68 4.85 -4.45
C ASN A 917 27.67 6.05 -4.47
N MET A 918 28.40 6.27 -5.56
CA MET A 918 29.27 7.44 -5.71
C MET A 918 28.53 8.76 -5.57
N THR A 919 27.37 8.90 -6.24
CA THR A 919 26.57 10.12 -6.16
C THR A 919 26.02 10.39 -4.77
N SER A 920 25.61 9.33 -4.08
CA SER A 920 25.03 9.41 -2.74
C SER A 920 26.05 9.80 -1.68
N LEU A 921 27.31 9.46 -1.89
CA LEU A 921 28.41 9.78 -0.98
C LEU A 921 29.05 11.15 -1.30
N GLY A 922 28.41 11.94 -2.16
CA GLY A 922 28.86 13.29 -2.51
C GLY A 922 30.17 13.31 -3.34
N CYS A 923 30.48 12.18 -4.00
CA CYS A 923 31.63 12.07 -4.86
C CYS A 923 31.41 12.89 -6.14
N ILE A 924 32.32 13.81 -6.47
CA ILE A 924 32.32 14.51 -7.75
C ILE A 924 32.80 13.53 -8.83
N TYR A 925 32.05 13.48 -9.92
CA TYR A 925 32.38 12.63 -11.04
C TYR A 925 32.48 13.42 -12.32
N MET A 926 33.56 13.19 -13.09
CA MET A 926 33.85 13.86 -14.34
C MET A 926 34.19 12.83 -15.42
N THR A 927 33.72 13.04 -16.64
CA THR A 927 34.14 12.24 -17.78
C THR A 927 34.88 13.11 -18.76
N VAL A 928 36.06 12.64 -19.18
CA VAL A 928 36.85 13.26 -20.26
C VAL A 928 37.00 12.24 -21.38
N ASN A 929 36.28 12.46 -22.47
CA ASN A 929 36.39 11.59 -23.64
C ASN A 929 36.84 12.37 -24.90
N PRO A 930 38.10 12.20 -25.34
CA PRO A 930 38.63 12.92 -26.47
C PRO A 930 37.87 12.71 -27.78
N SER A 931 37.26 11.52 -27.94
CA SER A 931 36.54 11.17 -29.17
C SER A 931 35.18 11.85 -29.30
N TYR A 932 34.55 12.19 -28.19
CA TYR A 932 33.30 12.95 -28.15
C TYR A 932 33.51 14.45 -27.96
N LYS A 933 34.78 14.92 -27.98
CA LYS A 933 35.17 16.29 -27.64
C LYS A 933 34.63 16.72 -26.25
N ALA A 934 34.48 15.75 -25.34
CA ALA A 934 34.01 15.95 -24.01
C ALA A 934 35.20 16.21 -23.08
N GLY A 935 35.53 17.47 -22.89
CA GLY A 935 36.55 17.89 -21.95
C GLY A 935 38.02 17.83 -22.44
N LYS A 936 38.92 18.08 -21.49
CA LYS A 936 40.38 18.11 -21.66
C LYS A 936 41.02 17.45 -20.44
N LEU A 937 42.01 16.60 -20.65
CA LEU A 937 42.92 16.06 -19.64
C LEU A 937 44.37 16.22 -20.09
N ASP A 938 45.17 16.88 -19.26
CA ASP A 938 46.54 17.24 -19.56
C ASP A 938 47.53 16.42 -18.69
N PHE A 939 47.90 15.24 -19.17
CA PHE A 939 48.86 14.36 -18.49
C PHE A 939 50.27 14.91 -18.41
N GLU A 940 50.65 15.81 -19.34
CA GLU A 940 52.01 16.38 -19.31
C GLU A 940 52.20 17.30 -18.12
N LYS A 941 51.18 18.06 -17.74
CA LYS A 941 51.22 18.88 -16.51
C LYS A 941 51.36 18.06 -15.25
N LEU A 942 50.87 16.81 -15.20
CA LEU A 942 50.98 15.93 -14.06
C LEU A 942 52.43 15.43 -13.83
N LYS A 943 53.23 15.37 -14.87
CA LYS A 943 54.63 14.92 -14.80
C LYS A 943 55.56 15.94 -14.10
N ASP A 944 55.11 17.20 -13.97
CA ASP A 944 55.89 18.25 -13.28
C ASP A 944 55.86 18.10 -11.76
N TYR A 945 55.03 17.24 -11.23
CA TYR A 945 54.85 17.05 -9.78
C TYR A 945 55.59 15.81 -9.26
N PRO A 946 56.16 15.86 -8.05
CA PRO A 946 56.90 14.73 -7.49
C PRO A 946 55.96 13.56 -7.19
N VAL A 947 56.41 12.38 -7.63
CA VAL A 947 55.70 11.11 -7.34
C VAL A 947 55.91 10.77 -5.87
N PHE A 948 54.80 10.64 -5.13
CA PHE A 948 54.80 10.21 -3.74
C PHE A 948 54.91 8.67 -3.59
N GLU A 949 54.11 7.98 -4.39
CA GLU A 949 54.09 6.51 -4.44
C GLU A 949 53.73 6.08 -5.89
N GLN A 950 54.25 4.90 -6.29
CA GLN A 950 53.87 4.34 -7.59
C GLN A 950 53.66 2.84 -7.54
N THR A 951 52.70 2.36 -8.31
CA THR A 951 52.47 0.95 -8.59
C THR A 951 52.80 0.61 -10.04
N ASN A 952 52.50 -0.58 -10.50
CA ASN A 952 52.72 -0.93 -11.90
C ASN A 952 51.92 -0.05 -12.85
N HIS A 953 50.66 0.24 -12.51
CA HIS A 953 49.72 0.92 -13.39
C HIS A 953 49.30 2.31 -12.89
N PHE A 954 49.55 2.69 -11.64
CA PHE A 954 49.16 4.00 -11.07
C PHE A 954 50.35 4.80 -10.59
N LEU A 955 50.19 6.13 -10.63
CA LEU A 955 51.03 7.11 -9.96
C LEU A 955 50.22 7.89 -8.94
N HIS A 956 50.74 8.02 -7.74
CA HIS A 956 50.21 8.84 -6.66
C HIS A 956 51.14 10.07 -6.52
N ILE A 957 50.60 11.25 -6.73
CA ILE A 957 51.26 12.53 -6.47
C ILE A 957 50.61 13.20 -5.26
N ARG A 958 51.44 13.87 -4.45
CA ARG A 958 50.99 14.66 -3.31
C ARG A 958 51.46 16.08 -3.48
N THR A 959 50.51 17.02 -3.58
CA THR A 959 50.79 18.44 -3.84
C THR A 959 51.05 19.21 -2.54
N GLU A 960 51.87 20.23 -2.57
CA GLU A 960 52.11 21.10 -1.40
C GLU A 960 50.85 21.91 -1.05
N LYS A 961 50.17 22.44 -2.08
CA LYS A 961 48.91 23.18 -1.98
C LYS A 961 47.74 22.25 -2.30
N PRO A 962 46.59 22.46 -1.67
CA PRO A 962 45.41 21.68 -2.05
C PRO A 962 45.00 21.93 -3.49
N LEU A 963 44.41 20.87 -4.09
CA LEU A 963 43.77 20.94 -5.39
C LEU A 963 42.58 21.89 -5.35
N THR A 964 42.33 22.63 -6.42
CA THR A 964 41.11 23.38 -6.58
C THR A 964 40.19 22.66 -7.56
N ILE A 965 39.10 22.08 -7.05
CA ILE A 965 38.07 21.38 -7.84
C ILE A 965 36.81 22.22 -7.78
N LYS A 966 36.29 22.62 -8.93
CA LYS A 966 35.04 23.36 -9.07
C LYS A 966 34.12 22.66 -10.05
N VAL A 967 32.89 22.46 -9.66
CA VAL A 967 31.87 21.74 -10.46
C VAL A 967 30.56 22.50 -10.41
N ASN A 968 30.02 22.83 -11.56
CA ASN A 968 28.69 23.40 -11.70
C ASN A 968 27.76 22.38 -12.36
N GLY A 969 26.99 21.68 -11.53
CA GLY A 969 26.04 20.66 -11.97
C GLY A 969 24.91 21.17 -12.86
N PHE A 970 24.56 22.46 -12.73
CA PHE A 970 23.50 23.08 -13.55
C PHE A 970 23.99 23.44 -14.95
N LYS A 971 25.26 23.85 -15.10
CA LYS A 971 25.86 24.14 -16.40
C LYS A 971 26.55 22.93 -17.04
N GLY A 972 26.64 21.82 -16.30
CA GLY A 972 27.27 20.61 -16.76
C GLY A 972 28.79 20.77 -16.98
N GLU A 973 29.48 21.62 -16.20
CA GLU A 973 30.92 21.87 -16.39
C GLU A 973 31.72 21.75 -15.09
N GLY A 974 32.94 21.24 -15.18
CA GLY A 974 33.82 21.10 -14.03
C GLY A 974 35.31 21.26 -14.41
N VAL A 975 36.08 21.71 -13.42
CA VAL A 975 37.56 21.87 -13.55
C VAL A 975 38.24 21.27 -12.32
N LEU A 976 39.43 20.70 -12.56
CA LEU A 976 40.40 20.32 -11.54
C LEU A 976 41.68 21.06 -11.86
N CYS A 977 42.13 21.92 -10.94
CA CYS A 977 43.35 22.70 -11.03
C CYS A 977 44.30 22.26 -9.91
N LEU A 978 45.61 22.23 -10.18
CA LEU A 978 46.70 22.00 -9.24
C LEU A 978 47.18 23.31 -8.63
#